data_56fd4e5d0c1ed0c4d5f4d93798f77617
#
_entry.id   56fd4e5d0c1ed0c4d5f4d93798f77617
#
_cell.length_a   1.000
_cell.length_b   1.000
_cell.length_c   1.000
_cell.angle_alpha   90.00
_cell.angle_beta   90.00
_cell.angle_gamma   90.00
#
_symmetry.space_group_name_H-M   'P 1'
#
loop_
_entity.id
_entity.type
_entity.pdbx_description
1 polymer ?
#
loop_
_entity_poly.entity_id
_entity_poly.type
_entity_poly.pdbx_seq_one_letter_code
_entity_poly.pdbx_strand_id
1 'polypeptide(L)'
;MNNKIKIMTLMLLINSLAYSGIVNMGNSELVVTGEGVKERIDYTLYSKELTTEDEKKENMILNGTANGDNNATHAVYADNGSYVHNIGQIKSYDESIESHLGGFVIMGIVNPLKRDDALIALRGKDGGLTGKTIYTTFQNDGLVQMGGLYQDIRVGNIAGLIPTSLHYAQYERNIIDASFAKIINNGTITNGMDSVTYLKALDVGILNGFYINYDKNAVRLDNGFIENKGLIEYNRDKKFVLTNGVAVDLLQIGVEYNRKKAGINATDSKVINSGKIFIGGDILPKGSYSGIGVSALGADLRGTHEKYGIKATGGTVVNTGEIEVERDFKKALDENNNILDLYLIYQNVLKLGLLAFTNLKEASIGAQINEGTFYNNGGTISVGVNDNKHFATQLRKAAAVAVAGDKGANIYFNTPVPDPEKPDNKPEEEVIGTSTINLEGKNVYAVWLENNSNVIFNGTTEINFNPPEGLDKEDLEDYKANRNKKIFYTDATSGIKVNGTLKVNGSFTLNDKIDLGENWVQRPLPNGGYEIVVKPGKIISTGTIGLNGDVKLDSTNFIGMSEKDLESYLNHKYIEAEKGIEGEGNLVSNSYLFDIKTDKTDKYISLTDVDRKNFNDIVLNKELGNIFETSYNGANEEQIAIYKLLAKAENQESFNKVVDEVTGKDTLTTLPAQIYDITRDLNGQFKDFAKNNRADGIVFKYINSKSELDANSSTVGFDRKSSGIMVGYNNNLSEKLRLGAGFSYMTSDIDYTSNSKNKVTTWNARGYSDYNLGFANIFNDLSFAYNQSENKRMADQLSYTGMKESDTDVYTLSLNNSLYKEYKFGDKLTLVPSLNLDFTYIWQDAIKEDGAIGASAKKVEAFYGTLGAGVDGKYNLLTLENSKLNLVGGIDYAYDIIRETDDMSLQVSAFDPYYKENLRELDKKYLDLNVGLNYEYKDSYSVGVKYTKELINDVDNDQFAVDFTYKF
;
A
#
# COMPACT_ATOMS: atom_id res chain seq x y z
N MET A 1 70.26 8.93 -15.70
CA MET A 1 69.20 9.22 -14.72
C MET A 1 68.01 9.97 -15.34
N ASN A 2 68.23 10.79 -16.39
CA ASN A 2 67.17 11.60 -17.00
C ASN A 2 66.09 10.84 -17.85
N ASN A 3 66.39 9.65 -18.36
CA ASN A 3 65.43 8.92 -19.18
C ASN A 3 64.43 8.07 -18.37
N LYS A 4 64.78 7.66 -17.14
CA LYS A 4 63.84 6.96 -16.25
C LYS A 4 62.82 7.91 -15.63
N ILE A 5 63.20 9.15 -15.37
CA ILE A 5 62.28 10.20 -14.86
C ILE A 5 61.29 10.60 -15.94
N LYS A 6 61.76 10.74 -17.23
CA LYS A 6 60.85 11.04 -18.35
C LYS A 6 59.87 9.90 -18.64
N ILE A 7 60.30 8.63 -18.49
CA ILE A 7 59.42 7.48 -18.66
C ILE A 7 58.42 7.35 -17.49
N MET A 8 58.86 7.62 -16.27
CA MET A 8 57.95 7.67 -15.11
C MET A 8 56.95 8.83 -15.22
N THR A 9 57.38 10.02 -15.68
CA THR A 9 56.46 11.16 -15.89
C THR A 9 55.51 10.87 -17.07
N LEU A 10 55.99 10.20 -18.11
CA LEU A 10 55.17 9.76 -19.24
C LEU A 10 54.21 8.64 -18.85
N MET A 11 54.61 7.70 -17.96
CA MET A 11 53.72 6.67 -17.42
C MET A 11 52.70 7.23 -16.43
N LEU A 12 53.05 8.24 -15.66
CA LEU A 12 52.11 8.99 -14.84
C LEU A 12 51.12 9.81 -15.66
N LEU A 13 51.61 10.42 -16.77
CA LEU A 13 50.70 11.10 -17.72
C LEU A 13 49.81 10.11 -18.47
N ILE A 14 50.34 8.96 -18.88
CA ILE A 14 49.57 7.93 -19.58
C ILE A 14 48.58 7.26 -18.64
N ASN A 15 48.91 7.06 -17.38
CA ASN A 15 47.94 6.59 -16.37
C ASN A 15 46.91 7.66 -16.03
N SER A 16 47.26 8.93 -16.06
CA SER A 16 46.29 10.01 -15.89
C SER A 16 45.41 10.19 -17.13
N LEU A 17 45.94 9.94 -18.33
CA LEU A 17 45.20 9.97 -19.60
C LEU A 17 44.30 8.75 -19.83
N ALA A 18 44.63 7.60 -19.21
CA ALA A 18 43.78 6.40 -19.28
C ALA A 18 42.57 6.44 -18.32
N TYR A 19 42.54 7.41 -17.41
CA TYR A 19 41.45 7.65 -16.47
C TYR A 19 40.75 9.00 -16.66
N SER A 20 41.20 9.83 -17.63
CA SER A 20 40.52 11.07 -17.91
C SER A 20 39.35 10.84 -18.87
N GLY A 21 38.21 10.65 -18.38
CA GLY A 21 37.02 10.99 -19.11
C GLY A 21 37.01 12.49 -19.42
N ILE A 22 36.13 12.94 -20.25
CA ILE A 22 35.98 14.35 -20.56
C ILE A 22 35.50 15.06 -19.29
N VAL A 23 36.46 15.67 -18.58
CA VAL A 23 36.17 16.61 -17.51
C VAL A 23 35.84 17.94 -18.18
N ASN A 24 34.54 18.25 -18.26
CA ASN A 24 34.15 19.53 -18.83
C ASN A 24 33.98 20.54 -17.68
N MET A 25 34.97 21.44 -17.56
CA MET A 25 34.92 22.56 -16.60
C MET A 25 34.06 23.69 -17.18
N GLY A 26 32.77 23.44 -17.37
CA GLY A 26 31.82 24.47 -17.74
C GLY A 26 31.40 25.29 -16.51
N ASN A 27 31.36 26.59 -16.63
CA ASN A 27 30.90 27.62 -15.68
C ASN A 27 30.49 27.11 -14.28
N SER A 28 31.47 26.80 -13.39
CA SER A 28 31.35 26.47 -11.96
C SER A 28 31.01 25.05 -11.55
N GLU A 29 31.10 24.06 -12.42
CA GLU A 29 30.70 22.69 -12.12
C GLU A 29 31.75 21.67 -12.61
N LEU A 30 32.14 20.74 -11.72
CA LEU A 30 32.91 19.58 -12.13
C LEU A 30 31.94 18.54 -12.75
N VAL A 31 32.01 18.37 -14.05
CA VAL A 31 31.16 17.42 -14.79
C VAL A 31 31.97 16.17 -15.12
N VAL A 32 31.49 15.00 -14.64
CA VAL A 32 32.08 13.68 -14.89
C VAL A 32 31.05 12.82 -15.58
N THR A 33 31.28 12.47 -16.85
CA THR A 33 30.29 11.78 -17.67
C THR A 33 30.88 10.63 -18.47
N GLY A 34 30.16 9.54 -18.60
CA GLY A 34 30.49 8.36 -19.41
C GLY A 34 30.74 7.10 -18.59
N GLU A 35 30.32 5.96 -19.16
CA GLU A 35 30.50 4.65 -18.52
C GLU A 35 32.00 4.33 -18.36
N GLY A 36 32.41 3.97 -17.17
CA GLY A 36 33.79 3.64 -16.82
C GLY A 36 34.71 4.86 -16.61
N VAL A 37 34.21 6.08 -16.77
CA VAL A 37 34.95 7.31 -16.45
C VAL A 37 35.12 7.43 -14.95
N LYS A 38 36.36 7.73 -14.50
CA LYS A 38 36.68 7.85 -13.08
C LYS A 38 37.37 9.18 -12.79
N GLU A 39 36.90 9.84 -11.73
CA GLU A 39 37.52 11.07 -11.22
C GLU A 39 37.81 10.90 -9.73
N ARG A 40 38.97 11.41 -9.30
CA ARG A 40 39.39 11.41 -7.89
C ARG A 40 39.59 12.82 -7.40
N ILE A 41 38.89 13.20 -6.33
CA ILE A 41 38.99 14.50 -5.70
C ILE A 41 39.84 14.32 -4.42
N ASP A 42 41.08 14.73 -4.45
CA ASP A 42 42.03 14.74 -3.33
C ASP A 42 42.43 16.15 -2.86
N TYR A 43 41.70 17.13 -3.32
CA TYR A 43 41.81 18.55 -3.05
C TYR A 43 40.49 19.11 -2.49
N THR A 44 40.48 20.40 -2.16
CA THR A 44 39.20 21.05 -1.79
C THR A 44 38.55 21.69 -3.00
N LEU A 45 37.30 21.31 -3.25
CA LEU A 45 36.44 21.82 -4.32
C LEU A 45 35.37 22.74 -3.72
N TYR A 46 35.22 23.93 -4.25
CA TYR A 46 34.23 24.92 -3.84
C TYR A 46 33.25 25.24 -4.97
N SER A 47 31.98 25.40 -4.66
CA SER A 47 30.93 25.78 -5.61
C SER A 47 30.80 27.31 -5.80
N LYS A 48 31.57 28.12 -5.07
CA LYS A 48 31.51 29.59 -5.13
C LYS A 48 32.91 30.21 -5.20
N GLU A 49 33.03 31.39 -5.80
CA GLU A 49 34.28 32.14 -5.89
C GLU A 49 34.78 32.53 -4.47
N LEU A 50 36.03 32.17 -4.18
CA LEU A 50 36.69 32.54 -2.96
C LEU A 50 37.19 34.01 -3.08
N THR A 51 37.00 34.80 -2.05
CA THR A 51 37.23 36.24 -2.09
C THR A 51 38.66 36.62 -1.77
N THR A 52 39.43 35.73 -1.09
CA THR A 52 40.79 36.03 -0.68
C THR A 52 41.83 35.36 -1.56
N GLU A 53 42.94 36.03 -1.85
CA GLU A 53 44.03 35.50 -2.69
C GLU A 53 44.74 34.27 -2.06
N ASP A 54 44.76 34.17 -0.75
CA ASP A 54 45.37 33.02 -0.06
C ASP A 54 44.50 31.79 -0.16
N GLU A 55 43.18 31.91 -0.10
CA GLU A 55 42.23 30.80 -0.33
C GLU A 55 42.27 30.32 -1.77
N LYS A 56 42.50 31.19 -2.74
CA LYS A 56 42.64 30.86 -4.16
C LYS A 56 43.87 30.04 -4.47
N LYS A 57 44.94 30.14 -3.70
CA LYS A 57 46.22 29.45 -3.96
C LYS A 57 46.21 28.01 -3.55
N GLU A 58 45.45 27.64 -2.53
CA GLU A 58 45.42 26.28 -1.96
C GLU A 58 44.31 25.41 -2.49
N ASN A 59 43.36 25.97 -3.22
CA ASN A 59 42.10 25.30 -3.55
C ASN A 59 41.81 25.41 -5.06
N MET A 60 41.20 24.37 -5.60
CA MET A 60 40.68 24.40 -6.96
C MET A 60 39.34 25.16 -6.95
N ILE A 61 39.30 26.30 -7.65
CA ILE A 61 38.11 27.16 -7.74
C ILE A 61 37.39 26.85 -9.02
N LEU A 62 36.12 26.47 -8.88
CA LEU A 62 35.18 26.47 -10.00
C LEU A 62 34.66 27.90 -10.17
N ASN A 63 35.21 28.63 -11.15
CA ASN A 63 34.79 30.00 -11.47
C ASN A 63 33.34 29.99 -12.01
N GLY A 64 32.39 30.25 -11.15
CA GLY A 64 31.00 30.53 -11.51
C GLY A 64 30.79 32.03 -11.50
N THR A 65 30.89 32.68 -12.63
CA THR A 65 30.21 33.95 -12.79
C THR A 65 28.72 33.69 -12.80
N ALA A 66 28.03 34.11 -11.76
CA ALA A 66 26.57 34.20 -11.75
C ALA A 66 26.14 35.20 -12.85
N ASN A 67 26.05 34.72 -14.07
CA ASN A 67 25.25 35.41 -15.07
C ASN A 67 23.79 35.16 -14.70
N GLY A 68 23.08 36.14 -14.31
CA GLY A 68 21.68 36.35 -14.00
C GLY A 68 20.58 35.34 -14.34
N ASP A 69 20.90 34.16 -14.73
CA ASP A 69 19.97 33.05 -14.90
C ASP A 69 20.01 32.20 -13.65
N ASN A 70 18.86 32.05 -12.99
CA ASN A 70 18.59 31.27 -11.75
C ASN A 70 18.82 29.75 -11.89
N ASN A 71 19.94 29.33 -12.42
CA ASN A 71 20.27 27.91 -12.52
C ASN A 71 21.10 27.50 -11.32
N ALA A 72 20.58 26.45 -10.62
CA ALA A 72 21.27 25.78 -9.53
C ALA A 72 22.65 25.34 -9.97
N THR A 73 23.69 25.78 -9.27
CA THR A 73 25.08 25.40 -9.53
C THR A 73 25.42 24.21 -8.62
N HIS A 74 25.67 23.05 -9.23
CA HIS A 74 26.26 21.93 -8.50
C HIS A 74 27.77 22.10 -8.39
N ALA A 75 28.40 21.62 -7.33
CA ALA A 75 29.86 21.51 -7.30
C ALA A 75 30.33 20.32 -8.14
N VAL A 76 29.58 19.22 -8.12
CA VAL A 76 29.83 18.01 -8.91
C VAL A 76 28.56 17.55 -9.61
N TYR A 77 28.65 17.33 -10.89
CA TYR A 77 27.66 16.62 -11.70
C TYR A 77 28.30 15.37 -12.27
N ALA A 78 27.72 14.21 -12.04
CA ALA A 78 28.20 12.95 -12.56
C ALA A 78 27.05 12.11 -13.15
N ASP A 79 27.27 11.54 -14.35
CA ASP A 79 26.24 10.78 -15.04
C ASP A 79 26.77 9.57 -15.82
N ASN A 80 25.84 8.86 -16.49
CA ASN A 80 26.09 7.82 -17.47
C ASN A 80 27.08 6.71 -17.02
N GLY A 81 27.03 6.34 -15.73
CA GLY A 81 27.85 5.25 -15.19
C GLY A 81 29.28 5.64 -14.85
N SER A 82 29.53 6.94 -14.68
CA SER A 82 30.82 7.44 -14.19
C SER A 82 31.03 7.10 -12.71
N TYR A 83 32.27 7.22 -12.25
CA TYR A 83 32.70 6.97 -10.88
C TYR A 83 33.46 8.18 -10.33
N VAL A 84 33.00 8.73 -9.22
CA VAL A 84 33.66 9.83 -8.51
C VAL A 84 34.09 9.37 -7.13
N HIS A 85 35.35 9.54 -6.81
CA HIS A 85 35.95 9.22 -5.52
C HIS A 85 36.46 10.46 -4.80
N ASN A 86 35.78 10.89 -3.75
CA ASN A 86 36.19 11.99 -2.93
C ASN A 86 36.99 11.53 -1.72
N ILE A 87 38.26 11.90 -1.64
CA ILE A 87 39.12 11.74 -0.48
C ILE A 87 39.54 13.09 0.12
N GLY A 88 39.17 14.17 -0.55
CA GLY A 88 39.40 15.56 -0.14
C GLY A 88 38.15 16.19 0.46
N GLN A 89 37.85 17.39 0.05
CA GLN A 89 36.70 18.15 0.56
C GLN A 89 35.91 18.75 -0.60
N ILE A 90 34.58 18.57 -0.58
CA ILE A 90 33.65 19.27 -1.47
C ILE A 90 32.81 20.20 -0.60
N LYS A 91 32.93 21.51 -0.85
CA LYS A 91 32.28 22.54 -0.02
C LYS A 91 31.45 23.51 -0.86
N SER A 92 30.37 23.97 -0.30
CA SER A 92 29.58 25.08 -0.82
C SER A 92 29.54 26.20 0.21
N TYR A 93 29.83 27.44 -0.26
CA TYR A 93 29.60 28.68 0.49
C TYR A 93 28.44 29.40 -0.19
N ASP A 94 27.24 28.95 -0.01
CA ASP A 94 26.08 29.55 -0.65
C ASP A 94 25.50 30.67 0.22
N GLU A 95 25.72 31.92 -0.18
CA GLU A 95 24.94 33.06 0.26
C GLU A 95 23.97 33.47 -0.86
N SER A 96 22.77 33.01 -0.85
CA SER A 96 21.73 33.52 -1.71
C SER A 96 21.03 34.70 -1.04
N ILE A 97 21.25 35.88 -1.56
CA ILE A 97 20.52 37.11 -1.14
C ILE A 97 19.51 37.40 -2.22
N GLU A 98 18.25 37.17 -1.97
CA GLU A 98 17.17 37.66 -2.82
C GLU A 98 16.65 38.99 -2.25
N SER A 99 16.87 40.09 -2.94
CA SER A 99 16.30 41.39 -2.62
C SER A 99 15.17 41.73 -3.60
N HIS A 100 13.96 41.86 -3.09
CA HIS A 100 12.83 42.37 -3.86
C HIS A 100 12.55 43.84 -3.45
N LEU A 101 12.91 44.76 -4.31
CA LEU A 101 12.47 46.15 -4.20
C LEU A 101 11.04 46.27 -4.75
N GLY A 102 10.09 46.61 -3.87
CA GLY A 102 8.67 46.66 -4.19
C GLY A 102 8.32 47.68 -5.25
N GLY A 103 7.65 47.23 -6.29
CA GLY A 103 6.87 48.02 -7.22
C GLY A 103 5.40 47.95 -6.90
N PHE A 104 4.61 48.91 -7.36
CA PHE A 104 3.16 48.91 -7.28
C PHE A 104 2.61 47.62 -7.93
N VAL A 105 2.07 46.69 -7.16
CA VAL A 105 1.40 45.50 -7.67
C VAL A 105 -0.07 45.56 -7.22
N ILE A 106 -0.93 45.86 -8.16
CA ILE A 106 -2.36 45.62 -8.06
C ILE A 106 -2.55 44.13 -8.33
N MET A 107 -2.89 43.35 -7.30
CA MET A 107 -3.00 41.89 -7.37
C MET A 107 -1.74 41.17 -7.91
N GLY A 108 -0.75 41.01 -7.10
CA GLY A 108 0.40 40.14 -7.42
C GLY A 108 0.31 38.81 -6.72
N ILE A 109 -0.06 37.77 -7.45
CA ILE A 109 0.40 36.41 -7.12
C ILE A 109 1.89 36.42 -7.48
N VAL A 110 2.76 36.51 -6.47
CA VAL A 110 4.19 36.34 -6.71
C VAL A 110 4.40 34.90 -7.10
N ASN A 111 4.93 34.65 -8.28
CA ASN A 111 5.30 33.32 -8.76
C ASN A 111 6.07 32.58 -7.67
N PRO A 112 5.74 31.33 -7.38
CA PRO A 112 6.50 30.55 -6.42
C PRO A 112 7.94 30.48 -6.90
N LEU A 113 8.86 30.99 -6.09
CA LEU A 113 10.29 30.73 -6.26
C LEU A 113 10.48 29.24 -5.92
N LYS A 114 10.51 28.41 -6.94
CA LYS A 114 10.90 27.03 -6.81
C LYS A 114 12.40 26.95 -7.06
N ARG A 115 13.16 26.59 -6.05
CA ARG A 115 14.60 26.42 -6.14
C ARG A 115 14.96 25.01 -5.68
N ASP A 116 15.45 24.21 -6.62
CA ASP A 116 15.93 22.86 -6.38
C ASP A 116 17.46 22.90 -6.46
N ASP A 117 18.13 23.00 -5.30
CA ASP A 117 19.59 23.08 -5.22
C ASP A 117 20.18 21.78 -4.66
N ALA A 118 21.23 21.27 -5.31
CA ALA A 118 22.04 20.17 -4.78
C ALA A 118 23.53 20.47 -4.96
N LEU A 119 24.35 20.17 -3.95
CA LEU A 119 25.80 20.31 -4.06
C LEU A 119 26.40 19.28 -5.00
N ILE A 120 25.88 18.06 -4.97
CA ILE A 120 26.29 16.95 -5.85
C ILE A 120 25.06 16.39 -6.54
N ALA A 121 25.09 16.33 -7.85
CA ALA A 121 24.06 15.68 -8.66
C ALA A 121 24.60 14.41 -9.33
N LEU A 122 23.94 13.27 -9.09
CA LEU A 122 24.31 11.97 -9.66
C LEU A 122 23.15 11.45 -10.53
N ARG A 123 23.44 11.18 -11.78
CA ARG A 123 22.44 10.73 -12.76
C ARG A 123 22.90 9.45 -13.47
N GLY A 124 22.37 8.31 -13.06
CA GLY A 124 22.50 7.07 -13.80
C GLY A 124 21.47 6.98 -14.92
N LYS A 125 21.39 5.81 -15.53
CA LYS A 125 20.47 5.56 -16.65
C LYS A 125 19.59 4.36 -16.34
N ASP A 126 18.29 4.56 -16.43
CA ASP A 126 17.32 3.46 -16.39
C ASP A 126 17.49 2.56 -17.63
N GLY A 127 17.57 1.26 -17.39
CA GLY A 127 17.64 0.25 -18.45
C GLY A 127 16.30 -0.02 -19.14
N GLY A 128 15.18 0.44 -18.59
CA GLY A 128 13.84 0.12 -19.05
C GLY A 128 13.56 -1.38 -19.07
N LEU A 129 12.56 -1.82 -19.86
CA LEU A 129 12.16 -3.24 -19.95
C LEU A 129 13.19 -4.14 -20.68
N THR A 130 14.11 -3.58 -21.43
CA THR A 130 15.02 -4.35 -22.33
C THR A 130 16.49 -4.02 -22.19
N GLY A 131 16.84 -3.00 -21.41
CA GLY A 131 18.20 -2.52 -21.21
C GLY A 131 18.76 -2.83 -19.82
N LYS A 132 20.07 -2.73 -19.67
CA LYS A 132 20.75 -2.83 -18.37
C LYS A 132 20.76 -1.46 -17.70
N THR A 133 20.29 -1.39 -16.46
CA THR A 133 20.40 -0.17 -15.64
C THR A 133 21.88 0.14 -15.37
N ILE A 134 22.27 1.39 -15.60
CA ILE A 134 23.64 1.88 -15.43
C ILE A 134 23.65 2.83 -14.23
N TYR A 135 24.37 2.45 -13.19
CA TYR A 135 24.50 3.24 -11.98
C TYR A 135 25.72 4.15 -12.03
N THR A 136 25.54 5.45 -11.80
CA THR A 136 26.62 6.38 -11.50
C THR A 136 27.07 6.18 -10.07
N THR A 137 28.38 6.10 -9.81
CA THR A 137 28.92 5.78 -8.48
C THR A 137 29.64 6.97 -7.87
N PHE A 138 29.29 7.27 -6.62
CA PHE A 138 29.99 8.24 -5.78
C PHE A 138 30.49 7.57 -4.51
N GLN A 139 31.80 7.56 -4.30
CA GLN A 139 32.44 7.12 -3.06
C GLN A 139 32.99 8.33 -2.32
N ASN A 140 32.60 8.49 -1.07
CA ASN A 140 33.06 9.54 -0.18
C ASN A 140 33.87 8.97 0.98
N ASP A 141 35.18 9.19 0.96
CA ASP A 141 36.09 8.89 2.06
C ASP A 141 36.56 10.21 2.76
N GLY A 142 36.14 11.35 2.25
CA GLY A 142 36.47 12.69 2.73
C GLY A 142 35.27 13.45 3.32
N LEU A 143 35.23 14.75 3.04
CA LEU A 143 34.18 15.64 3.51
C LEU A 143 33.34 16.19 2.35
N VAL A 144 32.03 16.08 2.49
CA VAL A 144 31.05 16.82 1.66
C VAL A 144 30.27 17.74 2.57
N GLN A 145 30.43 19.05 2.36
CA GLN A 145 29.83 20.06 3.23
C GLN A 145 29.10 21.11 2.42
N MET A 146 27.79 21.18 2.61
CA MET A 146 26.95 22.23 2.06
C MET A 146 26.72 23.31 3.11
N GLY A 147 27.32 24.48 2.91
CA GLY A 147 27.03 25.65 3.73
C GLY A 147 25.98 26.54 3.09
N GLY A 148 25.32 27.39 3.84
CA GLY A 148 24.44 28.37 3.24
C GLY A 148 23.79 29.32 4.19
N LEU A 149 23.80 30.61 3.80
CA LEU A 149 22.97 31.63 4.36
C LEU A 149 21.86 31.96 3.35
N TYR A 150 20.64 31.72 3.71
CA TYR A 150 19.49 32.15 2.91
C TYR A 150 18.92 33.45 3.50
N GLN A 151 18.87 34.52 2.69
CA GLN A 151 18.25 35.78 3.08
C GLN A 151 17.19 36.15 2.04
N ASP A 152 15.93 36.22 2.45
CA ASP A 152 14.86 36.83 1.67
C ASP A 152 14.56 38.20 2.27
N ILE A 153 14.95 39.27 1.53
CA ILE A 153 14.79 40.65 1.95
C ILE A 153 13.72 41.31 1.07
N ARG A 154 12.56 41.60 1.67
CA ARG A 154 11.48 42.30 0.98
C ARG A 154 11.26 43.65 1.58
N VAL A 155 11.48 44.66 0.78
CA VAL A 155 11.26 46.09 1.15
C VAL A 155 9.95 46.56 0.56
N GLY A 156 8.99 46.72 1.44
CA GLY A 156 7.82 47.56 1.33
C GLY A 156 6.80 47.41 0.20
N ASN A 157 5.53 47.23 0.59
CA ASN A 157 4.38 47.52 -0.25
C ASN A 157 3.65 48.72 0.34
N ILE A 158 3.66 49.88 -0.37
CA ILE A 158 2.93 51.06 0.05
C ILE A 158 1.61 51.14 -0.72
N ALA A 159 0.55 50.85 0.03
CA ALA A 159 -0.86 51.18 -0.22
C ALA A 159 -1.34 51.26 -1.68
N GLY A 160 -1.80 50.17 -2.20
CA GLY A 160 -2.87 50.16 -3.20
C GLY A 160 -4.24 50.03 -2.53
N LEU A 161 -5.31 50.44 -3.20
CA LEU A 161 -6.68 50.51 -2.65
C LEU A 161 -7.31 49.13 -2.20
N ILE A 162 -6.66 48.00 -2.54
CA ILE A 162 -6.97 46.68 -2.04
C ILE A 162 -5.66 45.85 -2.00
N PRO A 163 -4.81 46.02 -1.00
CA PRO A 163 -3.57 45.25 -0.93
C PRO A 163 -3.84 43.86 -0.34
N THR A 164 -3.78 42.86 -1.17
CA THR A 164 -3.60 41.48 -0.79
C THR A 164 -2.20 41.04 -1.17
N SER A 165 -1.35 40.69 -0.23
CA SER A 165 -0.06 40.10 -0.52
C SER A 165 -0.06 38.65 -0.04
N LEU A 166 0.06 37.73 -0.98
CA LEU A 166 0.29 36.31 -0.72
C LEU A 166 1.76 36.04 -1.04
N HIS A 167 2.52 35.68 -0.03
CA HIS A 167 3.92 35.30 -0.18
C HIS A 167 4.02 33.78 -0.15
N TYR A 168 4.50 33.20 -1.25
CA TYR A 168 4.72 31.78 -1.39
C TYR A 168 6.20 31.54 -1.71
N ALA A 169 6.85 30.68 -0.92
CA ALA A 169 8.21 30.23 -1.17
C ALA A 169 8.30 28.72 -0.97
N GLN A 170 8.77 28.01 -1.95
CA GLN A 170 9.02 26.58 -1.88
C GLN A 170 10.48 26.31 -2.24
N TYR A 171 11.17 25.58 -1.37
CA TYR A 171 12.58 25.24 -1.54
C TYR A 171 12.78 23.76 -1.31
N GLU A 172 13.47 23.09 -2.23
CA GLU A 172 14.07 21.79 -2.02
C GLU A 172 15.59 21.95 -2.04
N ARG A 173 16.26 21.44 -1.00
CA ARG A 173 17.72 21.55 -0.89
C ARG A 173 18.31 20.21 -0.47
N ASN A 174 19.14 19.65 -1.35
CA ASN A 174 19.79 18.38 -1.14
C ASN A 174 21.31 18.58 -1.09
N ILE A 175 22.02 17.92 -0.17
CA ILE A 175 23.48 17.89 -0.26
C ILE A 175 23.87 17.02 -1.44
N ILE A 176 23.28 15.81 -1.54
CA ILE A 176 23.40 14.94 -2.70
C ILE A 176 22.01 14.63 -3.24
N ASP A 177 21.80 14.86 -4.53
CA ASP A 177 20.61 14.47 -5.28
C ASP A 177 20.99 13.41 -6.31
N ALA A 178 20.43 12.20 -6.17
CA ALA A 178 20.88 11.03 -6.90
C ALA A 178 19.70 10.25 -7.48
N SER A 179 19.81 9.84 -8.74
CA SER A 179 18.89 8.91 -9.38
C SER A 179 19.68 7.85 -10.15
N PHE A 180 19.27 6.58 -10.03
CA PHE A 180 20.01 5.44 -10.57
C PHE A 180 21.49 5.51 -10.20
N ALA A 181 21.79 5.73 -8.94
CA ALA A 181 23.14 5.96 -8.44
C ALA A 181 23.50 5.00 -7.31
N LYS A 182 24.81 4.78 -7.16
CA LYS A 182 25.40 4.05 -6.04
C LYS A 182 26.24 5.00 -5.20
N ILE A 183 25.87 5.20 -3.96
CA ILE A 183 26.60 6.04 -3.01
C ILE A 183 27.26 5.16 -1.95
N ILE A 184 28.57 5.33 -1.72
CA ILE A 184 29.34 4.70 -0.67
C ILE A 184 29.92 5.80 0.20
N ASN A 185 29.42 5.94 1.41
CA ASN A 185 29.90 6.97 2.35
C ASN A 185 30.70 6.34 3.48
N ASN A 186 32.01 6.50 3.47
CA ASN A 186 32.91 6.18 4.57
C ASN A 186 33.38 7.44 5.33
N GLY A 187 33.18 8.62 4.75
CA GLY A 187 33.52 9.92 5.30
C GLY A 187 32.33 10.65 5.92
N THR A 188 32.28 11.96 5.70
CA THR A 188 31.22 12.81 6.28
C THR A 188 30.45 13.54 5.17
N ILE A 189 29.12 13.50 5.25
CA ILE A 189 28.20 14.31 4.46
C ILE A 189 27.44 15.20 5.44
N THR A 190 27.59 16.50 5.36
CA THR A 190 27.04 17.45 6.35
C THR A 190 26.59 18.76 5.73
N ASN A 191 25.61 19.43 6.34
CA ASN A 191 25.38 20.84 6.16
C ASN A 191 26.28 21.60 7.16
N GLY A 192 27.08 22.55 6.71
CA GLY A 192 27.99 23.29 7.58
C GLY A 192 27.30 24.26 8.51
N MET A 193 26.61 25.22 7.96
CA MET A 193 25.82 26.23 8.69
C MET A 193 24.62 26.65 7.84
N ASP A 194 23.43 26.38 8.31
CA ASP A 194 22.23 26.95 7.75
C ASP A 194 21.79 28.14 8.61
N SER A 195 21.72 29.32 8.00
CA SER A 195 21.03 30.46 8.60
C SER A 195 20.02 30.98 7.62
N VAL A 196 18.80 31.17 8.06
CA VAL A 196 17.74 31.77 7.25
C VAL A 196 17.36 33.11 7.86
N THR A 197 17.49 34.18 7.10
CA THR A 197 17.04 35.51 7.49
C THR A 197 15.91 35.95 6.56
N TYR A 198 14.77 36.23 7.12
CA TYR A 198 13.65 36.85 6.41
C TYR A 198 13.42 38.25 6.94
N LEU A 199 13.58 39.27 6.10
CA LEU A 199 13.41 40.68 6.46
C LEU A 199 12.28 41.32 5.64
N LYS A 200 11.28 41.88 6.33
CA LYS A 200 10.19 42.64 5.75
C LYS A 200 10.20 44.04 6.36
N ALA A 201 10.50 45.07 5.57
CA ALA A 201 10.74 46.40 6.13
C ALA A 201 9.47 47.24 6.33
N LEU A 202 8.48 47.21 5.44
CA LEU A 202 7.20 47.91 5.56
C LEU A 202 6.09 47.13 4.86
N ASP A 203 4.99 46.85 5.56
CA ASP A 203 3.83 46.18 4.99
C ASP A 203 2.55 46.86 5.49
N VAL A 204 1.72 47.34 4.57
CA VAL A 204 0.40 47.91 4.86
C VAL A 204 -0.60 47.21 3.96
N GLY A 205 -1.51 46.40 4.54
CA GLY A 205 -2.39 45.60 3.73
C GLY A 205 -3.75 45.36 4.37
N ILE A 206 -4.74 45.01 3.55
CA ILE A 206 -6.05 44.52 4.03
C ILE A 206 -5.96 43.04 4.35
N LEU A 207 -5.21 42.29 3.56
CA LEU A 207 -5.05 40.84 3.68
C LEU A 207 -3.61 40.41 3.41
N ASN A 208 -2.93 39.84 4.39
CA ASN A 208 -1.58 39.31 4.23
C ASN A 208 -1.57 37.81 4.49
N GLY A 209 -1.04 37.01 3.55
CA GLY A 209 -0.78 35.61 3.68
C GLY A 209 0.71 35.29 3.50
N PHE A 210 1.22 34.32 4.25
CA PHE A 210 2.61 33.93 4.21
C PHE A 210 2.70 32.38 4.18
N TYR A 211 3.37 31.84 3.18
CA TYR A 211 3.57 30.41 3.04
C TYR A 211 5.04 30.11 2.72
N ILE A 212 5.68 29.32 3.54
CA ILE A 212 7.04 28.85 3.31
C ILE A 212 7.08 27.33 3.47
N ASN A 213 7.58 26.63 2.47
CA ASN A 213 7.79 25.20 2.49
C ASN A 213 9.26 24.88 2.20
N TYR A 214 9.92 24.22 3.15
CA TYR A 214 11.29 23.76 3.01
C TYR A 214 11.36 22.24 3.06
N ASP A 215 11.94 21.64 2.02
CA ASP A 215 12.37 20.25 2.00
C ASP A 215 13.91 20.22 1.94
N LYS A 216 14.56 19.67 2.98
CA LYS A 216 16.00 19.58 3.09
C LYS A 216 16.44 18.15 3.32
N ASN A 217 17.31 17.61 2.47
CA ASN A 217 17.81 16.25 2.60
C ASN A 217 19.35 16.26 2.56
N ALA A 218 20.01 15.48 3.43
CA ALA A 218 21.42 15.26 3.23
C ALA A 218 21.64 14.40 1.98
N VAL A 219 20.86 13.34 1.80
CA VAL A 219 20.85 12.55 0.57
C VAL A 219 19.40 12.33 0.11
N ARG A 220 19.10 12.71 -1.12
CA ARG A 220 17.92 12.25 -1.85
C ARG A 220 18.35 11.19 -2.86
N LEU A 221 17.67 10.05 -2.86
CA LEU A 221 18.03 8.90 -3.68
C LEU A 221 16.79 8.26 -4.30
N ASP A 222 16.75 8.23 -5.62
CA ASP A 222 15.69 7.60 -6.39
C ASP A 222 16.23 6.40 -7.19
N ASN A 223 15.66 5.21 -7.02
CA ASN A 223 16.04 3.98 -7.73
C ASN A 223 17.54 3.65 -7.63
N GLY A 224 18.10 3.74 -6.43
CA GLY A 224 19.53 3.62 -6.25
C GLY A 224 19.95 2.77 -5.05
N PHE A 225 21.22 2.89 -4.70
CA PHE A 225 21.83 2.20 -3.57
C PHE A 225 22.67 3.17 -2.76
N ILE A 226 22.54 3.17 -1.45
CA ILE A 226 23.44 3.85 -0.54
C ILE A 226 23.95 2.92 0.56
N GLU A 227 25.27 2.91 0.78
CA GLU A 227 25.95 2.29 1.92
C GLU A 227 26.62 3.37 2.74
N ASN A 228 26.11 3.61 3.96
CA ASN A 228 26.71 4.56 4.91
C ASN A 228 27.48 3.83 5.99
N LYS A 229 28.80 4.00 6.01
CA LYS A 229 29.72 3.54 7.05
C LYS A 229 30.29 4.70 7.87
N GLY A 230 30.16 5.92 7.36
CA GLY A 230 30.62 7.16 7.97
C GLY A 230 29.51 7.94 8.66
N LEU A 231 29.55 9.23 8.54
CA LEU A 231 28.58 10.16 9.12
C LEU A 231 27.75 10.83 8.02
N ILE A 232 26.44 10.75 8.14
CA ILE A 232 25.51 11.60 7.39
C ILE A 232 24.78 12.45 8.40
N GLU A 233 24.95 13.76 8.32
CA GLU A 233 24.34 14.67 9.26
C GLU A 233 23.68 15.87 8.59
N TYR A 234 22.56 16.25 9.13
CA TYR A 234 21.95 17.54 8.90
C TYR A 234 21.94 18.28 10.23
N ASN A 235 22.93 19.13 10.42
CA ASN A 235 23.14 19.84 11.67
C ASN A 235 22.00 20.82 11.97
N ARG A 236 21.98 21.31 13.22
CA ARG A 236 21.06 22.37 13.62
C ARG A 236 21.23 23.58 12.75
N ASP A 237 20.13 24.20 12.36
CA ASP A 237 20.17 25.55 11.81
C ASP A 237 20.69 26.50 12.86
N LYS A 238 21.79 27.20 12.55
CA LYS A 238 22.41 28.07 13.52
C LYS A 238 21.65 29.38 13.76
N LYS A 239 20.84 29.85 12.81
CA LYS A 239 20.07 31.06 12.98
C LYS A 239 18.87 31.12 12.02
N PHE A 240 17.71 31.34 12.57
CA PHE A 240 16.54 31.77 11.80
C PHE A 240 16.12 33.17 12.32
N VAL A 241 16.07 34.17 11.45
CA VAL A 241 15.67 35.51 11.82
C VAL A 241 14.47 35.94 10.97
N LEU A 242 13.38 36.22 11.62
CA LEU A 242 12.19 36.83 11.01
C LEU A 242 12.12 38.27 11.52
N THR A 243 12.27 39.27 10.64
CA THR A 243 12.21 40.65 11.02
C THR A 243 11.14 41.37 10.21
N ASN A 244 10.16 41.96 10.86
CA ASN A 244 9.21 42.88 10.25
C ASN A 244 9.50 44.33 10.77
N GLY A 245 9.57 45.29 9.86
CA GLY A 245 9.73 46.71 10.24
C GLY A 245 8.43 47.34 10.76
N VAL A 246 7.53 47.74 9.90
CA VAL A 246 6.21 48.25 10.26
C VAL A 246 5.17 47.48 9.47
N ALA A 247 4.21 46.84 10.15
CA ALA A 247 3.09 46.13 9.53
C ALA A 247 1.77 46.70 10.06
N VAL A 248 0.89 47.13 9.16
CA VAL A 248 -0.47 47.57 9.48
C VAL A 248 -1.42 46.78 8.61
N ASP A 249 -2.13 45.81 9.22
CA ASP A 249 -3.02 44.93 8.52
C ASP A 249 -4.44 44.97 9.09
N LEU A 250 -5.44 44.98 8.22
CA LEU A 250 -6.84 44.81 8.66
C LEU A 250 -7.13 43.34 9.01
N LEU A 251 -6.61 42.43 8.21
CA LEU A 251 -6.74 40.98 8.43
C LEU A 251 -5.43 40.30 8.07
N GLN A 252 -4.76 39.73 9.04
CA GLN A 252 -3.58 38.91 8.82
C GLN A 252 -4.02 37.41 8.80
N ILE A 253 -4.09 36.82 7.61
CA ILE A 253 -4.40 35.42 7.45
C ILE A 253 -3.09 34.63 7.46
N GLY A 254 -2.87 33.91 8.53
CA GLY A 254 -1.95 32.79 8.70
C GLY A 254 -0.55 32.87 8.07
N VAL A 255 0.44 32.64 8.88
CA VAL A 255 1.76 32.24 8.43
C VAL A 255 1.78 30.73 8.44
N GLU A 256 1.83 30.09 7.28
CA GLU A 256 2.07 28.66 7.19
C GLU A 256 3.54 28.40 6.88
N TYR A 257 4.19 27.68 7.79
CA TYR A 257 5.61 27.39 7.72
C TYR A 257 5.83 25.89 7.86
N ASN A 258 6.09 25.22 6.74
CA ASN A 258 6.39 23.80 6.72
C ASN A 258 7.87 23.57 6.52
N ARG A 259 8.43 22.71 7.35
CA ARG A 259 9.85 22.39 7.33
C ARG A 259 10.05 20.89 7.49
N LYS A 260 10.71 20.29 6.50
CA LYS A 260 11.09 18.90 6.51
C LYS A 260 12.60 18.78 6.38
N LYS A 261 13.18 17.91 7.21
CA LYS A 261 14.60 17.54 7.14
C LYS A 261 14.69 16.02 7.10
N ALA A 262 15.57 15.50 6.26
CA ALA A 262 15.90 14.07 6.25
C ALA A 262 17.41 13.87 6.11
N GLY A 263 17.94 12.88 6.79
CA GLY A 263 19.29 12.39 6.55
C GLY A 263 19.33 11.68 5.19
N ILE A 264 18.49 10.69 5.02
CA ILE A 264 18.30 10.01 3.74
C ILE A 264 16.82 10.03 3.40
N ASN A 265 16.49 10.54 2.21
CA ASN A 265 15.16 10.47 1.60
C ASN A 265 15.26 9.58 0.36
N ALA A 266 14.74 8.35 0.43
CA ALA A 266 14.93 7.32 -0.57
C ALA A 266 13.59 6.87 -1.18
N THR A 267 13.57 6.70 -2.51
CA THR A 267 12.44 6.12 -3.24
C THR A 267 12.94 4.91 -4.01
N ASP A 268 12.24 3.77 -3.89
CA ASP A 268 12.53 2.49 -4.56
C ASP A 268 14.01 2.10 -4.53
N SER A 269 14.65 2.33 -3.37
CA SER A 269 16.09 2.26 -3.22
C SER A 269 16.50 1.30 -2.11
N LYS A 270 17.75 0.82 -2.17
CA LYS A 270 18.36 0.06 -1.08
C LYS A 270 19.26 0.97 -0.24
N VAL A 271 18.96 1.06 1.05
CA VAL A 271 19.71 1.86 2.03
C VAL A 271 20.35 0.91 3.04
N ILE A 272 21.67 1.00 3.22
CA ILE A 272 22.40 0.28 4.28
C ILE A 272 23.11 1.32 5.15
N ASN A 273 22.75 1.36 6.43
CA ASN A 273 23.41 2.20 7.43
C ASN A 273 24.13 1.34 8.47
N SER A 274 25.46 1.35 8.46
CA SER A 274 26.31 0.81 9.51
C SER A 274 27.12 1.89 10.23
N GLY A 275 27.02 3.15 9.77
CA GLY A 275 27.60 4.32 10.38
C GLY A 275 26.58 5.10 11.22
N LYS A 276 26.69 6.41 11.22
CA LYS A 276 25.79 7.30 11.95
C LYS A 276 25.01 8.21 11.00
N ILE A 277 23.69 8.32 11.24
CA ILE A 277 22.83 9.33 10.66
C ILE A 277 22.36 10.24 11.78
N PHE A 278 22.68 11.53 11.69
CA PHE A 278 22.34 12.51 12.71
C PHE A 278 21.53 13.67 12.13
N ILE A 279 20.35 13.92 12.70
CA ILE A 279 19.52 15.07 12.36
C ILE A 279 19.43 15.99 13.57
N GLY A 280 20.10 17.14 13.47
CA GLY A 280 20.07 18.14 14.52
C GLY A 280 18.70 18.77 14.68
N GLY A 281 18.37 19.13 15.90
CA GLY A 281 17.15 19.86 16.22
C GLY A 281 17.07 21.21 15.53
N ASP A 282 15.86 21.73 15.36
CA ASP A 282 15.66 23.08 14.90
C ASP A 282 15.83 24.07 16.03
N ILE A 283 16.54 25.17 15.75
CA ILE A 283 16.44 26.34 16.59
C ILE A 283 15.09 26.99 16.24
N LEU A 284 14.24 27.16 17.22
CA LEU A 284 13.02 27.96 17.02
C LEU A 284 13.43 29.31 16.48
N PRO A 285 12.71 29.86 15.49
CA PRO A 285 13.09 31.12 14.89
C PRO A 285 13.28 32.17 15.98
N LYS A 286 14.51 32.61 16.13
CA LYS A 286 14.86 33.77 16.97
C LYS A 286 14.38 35.01 16.22
N GLY A 287 13.10 35.36 16.38
CA GLY A 287 12.61 36.59 15.82
C GLY A 287 13.03 37.73 16.72
N SER A 288 13.98 38.55 16.31
CA SER A 288 14.03 39.94 16.77
C SER A 288 13.02 40.71 15.97
N TYR A 289 11.81 40.84 16.45
CA TYR A 289 10.82 41.74 15.88
C TYR A 289 11.17 43.17 16.34
N SER A 290 11.77 43.92 15.49
CA SER A 290 12.03 45.35 15.76
C SER A 290 11.04 46.22 14.97
N GLY A 291 9.76 46.11 15.24
CA GLY A 291 8.77 46.90 14.50
C GLY A 291 7.46 47.06 15.22
N ILE A 292 6.65 48.00 14.77
CA ILE A 292 5.28 48.25 15.23
C ILE A 292 4.34 47.53 14.27
N GLY A 293 3.65 46.49 14.75
CA GLY A 293 2.60 45.85 14.00
C GLY A 293 1.22 46.18 14.61
N VAL A 294 0.26 46.59 13.77
CA VAL A 294 -1.14 46.77 14.15
C VAL A 294 -1.99 45.89 13.25
N SER A 295 -2.68 44.92 13.82
CA SER A 295 -3.62 44.07 13.07
C SER A 295 -5.00 44.14 13.73
N ALA A 296 -6.03 44.36 12.93
CA ALA A 296 -7.41 44.41 13.42
C ALA A 296 -7.96 43.01 13.72
N LEU A 297 -7.49 41.99 13.02
CA LEU A 297 -7.84 40.57 13.23
C LEU A 297 -6.58 39.70 13.21
N GLY A 298 -6.54 38.74 14.12
CA GLY A 298 -5.33 38.01 14.47
C GLY A 298 -4.73 37.09 13.41
N ALA A 299 -3.45 36.86 13.51
CA ALA A 299 -2.66 35.94 12.70
C ALA A 299 -2.62 34.53 13.34
N ASP A 300 -2.60 33.55 12.47
CA ASP A 300 -2.49 32.16 12.83
C ASP A 300 -1.15 31.62 12.30
N LEU A 301 -0.22 31.25 13.19
CA LEU A 301 1.02 30.59 12.81
C LEU A 301 0.76 29.08 12.75
N ARG A 302 0.65 28.57 11.54
CA ARG A 302 0.49 27.13 11.29
C ARG A 302 1.78 26.58 10.69
N GLY A 303 2.10 25.33 11.00
CA GLY A 303 3.21 24.70 10.33
C GLY A 303 3.48 23.29 10.82
N THR A 304 4.27 22.59 10.02
CA THR A 304 4.74 21.24 10.31
C THR A 304 6.27 21.25 10.30
N HIS A 305 6.87 20.87 11.42
CA HIS A 305 8.30 20.64 11.49
C HIS A 305 8.54 19.15 11.62
N GLU A 306 8.96 18.53 10.54
CA GLU A 306 9.19 17.08 10.47
C GLU A 306 10.68 16.81 10.22
N LYS A 307 11.24 15.95 11.05
CA LYS A 307 12.63 15.50 10.97
C LYS A 307 12.67 14.00 10.84
N TYR A 308 13.43 13.51 9.87
CA TYR A 308 13.58 12.10 9.58
C TYR A 308 15.05 11.71 9.56
N GLY A 309 15.43 10.68 10.32
CA GLY A 309 16.72 10.06 10.11
C GLY A 309 16.77 9.42 8.72
N ILE A 310 15.84 8.51 8.45
CA ILE A 310 15.61 7.92 7.14
C ILE A 310 14.13 8.07 6.80
N LYS A 311 13.83 8.52 5.58
CA LYS A 311 12.50 8.47 4.98
C LYS A 311 12.59 7.63 3.72
N ALA A 312 11.89 6.51 3.67
CA ALA A 312 11.89 5.61 2.53
C ALA A 312 10.46 5.37 2.02
N THR A 313 10.31 5.36 0.70
CA THR A 313 9.10 4.95 0.01
C THR A 313 9.46 3.85 -0.96
N GLY A 314 8.93 2.64 -0.76
CA GLY A 314 9.40 1.44 -1.45
C GLY A 314 10.81 1.00 -0.99
N GLY A 315 11.35 -0.02 -1.66
CA GLY A 315 12.71 -0.48 -1.46
C GLY A 315 12.99 -1.15 -0.10
N THR A 316 14.28 -1.19 0.26
CA THR A 316 14.76 -1.88 1.47
C THR A 316 15.74 -1.01 2.24
N VAL A 317 15.51 -0.88 3.54
CA VAL A 317 16.40 -0.17 4.47
C VAL A 317 16.97 -1.15 5.49
N VAL A 318 18.28 -1.15 5.67
CA VAL A 318 18.98 -1.96 6.67
C VAL A 318 19.79 -1.06 7.58
N ASN A 319 19.50 -1.08 8.87
CA ASN A 319 20.24 -0.34 9.88
C ASN A 319 20.94 -1.28 10.85
N THR A 320 22.27 -1.21 10.90
CA THR A 320 23.12 -1.84 11.91
C THR A 320 23.91 -0.82 12.70
N GLY A 321 23.82 0.46 12.30
CA GLY A 321 24.50 1.60 12.92
C GLY A 321 23.56 2.42 13.81
N GLU A 322 23.79 3.71 13.82
CA GLU A 322 23.07 4.66 14.66
C GLU A 322 22.22 5.61 13.83
N ILE A 323 20.96 5.80 14.21
CA ILE A 323 20.07 6.85 13.71
C ILE A 323 19.68 7.73 14.89
N GLU A 324 20.04 8.99 14.84
CA GLU A 324 19.74 9.96 15.88
C GLU A 324 19.00 11.17 15.31
N VAL A 325 17.80 11.41 15.82
CA VAL A 325 17.03 12.61 15.50
C VAL A 325 16.87 13.42 16.77
N GLU A 326 17.63 14.51 16.83
CA GLU A 326 17.76 15.31 18.02
C GLU A 326 16.50 16.12 18.30
N ARG A 327 16.24 16.30 19.57
CA ARG A 327 15.27 17.23 20.07
C ARG A 327 15.69 18.68 19.83
N ASP A 328 14.75 19.54 19.46
CA ASP A 328 15.01 20.92 19.01
C ASP A 328 15.53 21.91 20.04
N PHE A 329 15.65 21.57 21.33
CA PHE A 329 15.49 22.67 22.24
C PHE A 329 16.64 22.92 23.22
N LYS A 330 17.27 21.92 23.80
CA LYS A 330 18.11 22.14 24.99
C LYS A 330 19.45 22.85 24.73
N LYS A 331 20.19 22.39 23.71
CA LYS A 331 21.48 23.05 23.40
C LYS A 331 21.32 24.48 22.86
N ALA A 332 20.17 24.78 22.25
CA ALA A 332 19.87 26.14 21.81
C ALA A 332 19.63 27.11 22.98
N LEU A 333 19.13 26.62 24.11
CA LEU A 333 19.00 27.40 25.36
C LEU A 333 20.35 27.70 26.02
N ASP A 334 21.25 26.72 26.02
CA ASP A 334 22.54 26.87 26.68
C ASP A 334 23.51 27.81 25.95
N GLU A 335 23.39 27.86 24.60
CA GLU A 335 24.21 28.74 23.76
C GLU A 335 23.67 30.19 23.61
N ASN A 336 22.37 30.40 23.83
CA ASN A 336 21.73 31.71 23.66
C ASN A 336 20.57 31.92 24.65
N ASN A 337 20.80 32.61 25.73
CA ASN A 337 19.82 32.92 26.79
C ASN A 337 18.57 33.75 26.36
N ASN A 338 18.22 33.83 25.08
CA ASN A 338 17.21 34.76 24.55
C ASN A 338 16.09 34.12 23.71
N ILE A 339 15.67 32.88 23.97
CA ILE A 339 14.61 32.22 23.20
C ILE A 339 13.18 32.74 23.55
N LEU A 340 13.06 33.50 24.60
CA LEU A 340 11.81 34.15 25.02
C LEU A 340 11.16 35.05 23.97
N ASP A 341 11.88 35.43 22.90
CA ASP A 341 11.50 36.59 22.11
C ASP A 341 10.38 36.33 21.08
N LEU A 342 10.25 35.17 20.47
CA LEU A 342 9.19 34.95 19.47
C LEU A 342 7.80 34.86 20.07
N TYR A 343 7.66 34.24 21.20
CA TYR A 343 6.40 34.16 21.92
C TYR A 343 6.01 35.50 22.54
N LEU A 344 6.98 36.23 23.08
CA LEU A 344 6.77 37.57 23.63
C LEU A 344 6.54 38.59 22.51
N ILE A 345 7.17 38.45 21.36
CA ILE A 345 6.95 39.35 20.20
C ILE A 345 5.56 39.17 19.62
N TYR A 346 5.08 37.93 19.55
CA TYR A 346 3.70 37.67 19.15
C TYR A 346 2.67 38.23 20.14
N GLN A 347 3.03 38.38 21.40
CA GLN A 347 2.21 39.07 22.41
C GLN A 347 2.34 40.60 22.35
N ASN A 348 3.46 41.16 21.86
CA ASN A 348 3.71 42.58 21.78
C ASN A 348 3.13 43.30 20.55
N VAL A 349 2.60 42.55 19.58
CA VAL A 349 1.78 43.10 18.51
C VAL A 349 0.43 43.53 19.12
N LEU A 350 0.13 44.81 19.04
CA LEU A 350 -1.15 45.33 19.53
C LEU A 350 -2.30 44.70 18.72
N LYS A 351 -2.91 43.67 19.24
CA LYS A 351 -4.03 42.97 18.65
C LYS A 351 -5.32 43.59 19.18
N LEU A 352 -6.03 44.31 18.33
CA LEU A 352 -7.32 44.95 18.65
C LEU A 352 -8.49 43.94 18.52
N GLY A 353 -8.24 42.68 18.12
CA GLY A 353 -9.29 41.69 17.95
C GLY A 353 -8.80 40.25 18.13
N LEU A 354 -9.70 39.39 18.46
CA LEU A 354 -9.64 38.03 18.93
C LEU A 354 -8.73 37.06 18.11
N LEU A 355 -8.03 36.20 18.83
CA LEU A 355 -7.57 34.84 18.51
C LEU A 355 -6.28 34.74 17.69
N ALA A 356 -5.15 34.74 18.38
CA ALA A 356 -3.92 34.16 17.85
C ALA A 356 -3.90 32.66 18.13
N PHE A 357 -4.00 31.85 17.11
CA PHE A 357 -3.80 30.41 17.21
C PHE A 357 -2.45 30.02 16.62
N THR A 358 -1.57 29.48 17.44
CA THR A 358 -0.37 28.78 16.96
C THR A 358 -0.67 27.27 16.93
N ASN A 359 -0.74 26.69 15.76
CA ASN A 359 -0.90 25.24 15.58
C ASN A 359 0.36 24.70 14.91
N LEU A 360 1.45 24.60 15.67
CA LEU A 360 2.70 24.05 15.20
C LEU A 360 2.71 22.55 15.51
N LYS A 361 2.79 21.72 14.46
CA LYS A 361 3.04 20.29 14.58
C LYS A 361 4.53 20.02 14.45
N GLU A 362 5.07 19.27 15.37
CA GLU A 362 6.47 18.87 15.36
C GLU A 362 6.57 17.35 15.44
N ALA A 363 7.35 16.74 14.56
CA ALA A 363 7.59 15.31 14.57
C ALA A 363 9.09 15.03 14.36
N SER A 364 9.65 14.20 15.26
CA SER A 364 10.99 13.64 15.14
C SER A 364 10.87 12.15 14.90
N ILE A 365 11.26 11.68 13.73
CA ILE A 365 11.06 10.30 13.27
C ILE A 365 12.42 9.70 12.92
N GLY A 366 12.79 8.60 13.60
CA GLY A 366 14.03 7.90 13.31
C GLY A 366 14.02 7.29 11.90
N ALA A 367 13.05 6.44 11.62
CA ALA A 367 12.83 5.89 10.29
C ALA A 367 11.34 5.91 9.94
N GLN A 368 10.99 6.55 8.81
CA GLN A 368 9.66 6.52 8.20
C GLN A 368 9.71 5.61 6.97
N ILE A 369 8.90 4.56 6.96
CA ILE A 369 8.84 3.59 5.88
C ILE A 369 7.43 3.58 5.30
N ASN A 370 7.34 3.87 4.00
CA ASN A 370 6.10 3.79 3.24
C ASN A 370 6.27 2.73 2.14
N GLU A 371 5.42 1.71 2.11
CA GLU A 371 5.44 0.66 1.06
C GLU A 371 6.79 -0.08 0.93
N GLY A 372 7.56 -0.25 1.98
CA GLY A 372 8.90 -0.83 1.90
C GLY A 372 9.22 -1.75 3.06
N THR A 373 10.48 -2.18 3.13
CA THR A 373 10.97 -3.06 4.19
C THR A 373 12.11 -2.41 4.97
N PHE A 374 12.04 -2.46 6.28
CA PHE A 374 13.06 -1.96 7.20
C PHE A 374 13.59 -3.07 8.10
N TYR A 375 14.89 -3.22 8.16
CA TYR A 375 15.60 -4.13 9.05
C TYR A 375 16.47 -3.33 10.02
N ASN A 376 16.23 -3.44 11.33
CA ASN A 376 17.12 -2.91 12.36
C ASN A 376 17.83 -4.05 13.07
N ASN A 377 19.07 -4.34 12.68
CA ASN A 377 19.84 -5.49 13.12
C ASN A 377 20.97 -5.07 14.08
N GLY A 378 20.66 -5.01 15.36
CA GLY A 378 21.58 -4.52 16.39
C GLY A 378 21.82 -3.01 16.34
N GLY A 379 21.11 -2.28 15.48
CA GLY A 379 21.23 -0.82 15.35
C GLY A 379 20.53 -0.06 16.47
N THR A 380 20.98 1.16 16.70
CA THR A 380 20.41 2.09 17.68
C THR A 380 19.61 3.19 17.01
N ILE A 381 18.41 3.44 17.49
CA ILE A 381 17.54 4.54 17.03
C ILE A 381 17.22 5.43 18.23
N SER A 382 17.68 6.65 18.19
CA SER A 382 17.45 7.65 19.23
C SER A 382 16.61 8.81 18.69
N VAL A 383 15.48 9.08 19.32
CA VAL A 383 14.60 10.18 18.91
C VAL A 383 14.16 11.02 20.09
N GLY A 384 14.04 12.30 19.88
CA GLY A 384 13.59 13.22 20.91
C GLY A 384 12.65 14.29 20.39
N VAL A 385 11.79 14.78 21.27
CA VAL A 385 10.90 15.91 21.02
C VAL A 385 10.89 16.86 22.21
N ASN A 386 10.85 18.16 21.94
CA ASN A 386 10.73 19.14 22.99
C ASN A 386 9.26 19.36 23.39
N ASP A 387 8.88 18.82 24.51
CA ASP A 387 7.56 18.97 25.12
C ASP A 387 7.62 19.58 26.53
N ASN A 388 8.64 20.45 26.77
CA ASN A 388 8.86 21.07 28.05
C ASN A 388 7.77 22.12 28.38
N LYS A 389 7.38 22.23 29.65
CA LYS A 389 6.32 23.13 30.16
C LYS A 389 6.47 24.60 29.75
N HIS A 390 7.70 25.10 29.58
CA HIS A 390 7.96 26.50 29.21
C HIS A 390 7.51 26.87 27.79
N PHE A 391 7.20 25.88 26.94
CA PHE A 391 6.71 26.07 25.57
C PHE A 391 5.39 25.36 25.29
N ALA A 392 4.80 24.72 26.29
CA ALA A 392 3.47 24.15 26.20
C ALA A 392 2.40 25.24 26.16
N THR A 393 2.40 26.02 25.09
CA THR A 393 1.14 26.58 24.67
C THR A 393 0.26 25.39 24.31
N GLN A 394 -0.97 25.39 24.72
CA GLN A 394 -1.96 24.32 24.51
C GLN A 394 -2.17 23.90 23.03
N LEU A 395 -1.42 24.48 22.13
CA LEU A 395 -1.56 24.41 20.68
C LEU A 395 -0.40 23.70 19.96
N ARG A 396 0.70 23.38 20.66
CA ARG A 396 1.84 22.67 20.07
C ARG A 396 1.63 21.16 20.21
N LYS A 397 1.50 20.47 19.08
CA LYS A 397 1.49 18.99 19.02
C LYS A 397 2.87 18.53 18.59
N ALA A 398 3.63 18.00 19.52
CA ALA A 398 4.95 17.47 19.27
C ALA A 398 4.95 15.95 19.55
N ALA A 399 5.58 15.18 18.68
CA ALA A 399 5.75 13.73 18.85
C ALA A 399 7.11 13.27 18.38
N ALA A 400 7.69 12.30 19.07
CA ALA A 400 8.85 11.57 18.58
C ALA A 400 8.49 10.11 18.35
N VAL A 401 8.92 9.55 17.22
CA VAL A 401 8.64 8.19 16.80
C VAL A 401 9.95 7.54 16.35
N ALA A 402 10.34 6.42 16.96
CA ALA A 402 11.57 5.77 16.53
C ALA A 402 11.41 5.13 15.13
N VAL A 403 10.33 4.37 14.91
CA VAL A 403 10.03 3.79 13.59
C VAL A 403 8.55 3.96 13.27
N ALA A 404 8.26 4.53 12.11
CA ALA A 404 6.91 4.67 11.61
C ALA A 404 6.73 3.89 10.30
N GLY A 405 5.63 3.15 10.19
CA GLY A 405 5.25 2.38 9.01
C GLY A 405 3.92 2.83 8.45
N ASP A 406 3.82 2.94 7.13
CA ASP A 406 2.61 3.32 6.41
C ASP A 406 2.49 2.51 5.10
N LYS A 407 1.26 2.32 4.62
CA LYS A 407 0.93 1.70 3.33
C LYS A 407 1.54 0.31 3.11
N GLY A 408 1.41 -0.57 4.09
CA GLY A 408 1.91 -1.95 4.00
C GLY A 408 3.40 -2.12 4.27
N ALA A 409 4.02 -1.19 4.99
CA ALA A 409 5.41 -1.29 5.42
C ALA A 409 5.66 -2.52 6.28
N ASN A 410 6.79 -3.20 6.06
CA ASN A 410 7.24 -4.33 6.86
C ASN A 410 8.51 -3.94 7.63
N ILE A 411 8.45 -4.01 8.95
CA ILE A 411 9.53 -3.58 9.84
C ILE A 411 10.00 -4.77 10.65
N TYR A 412 11.31 -5.03 10.63
CA TYR A 412 11.93 -6.16 11.31
C TYR A 412 13.05 -5.68 12.23
N PHE A 413 13.02 -6.12 13.47
CA PHE A 413 14.12 -5.96 14.42
C PHE A 413 14.86 -7.28 14.58
N ASN A 414 16.18 -7.23 14.51
CA ASN A 414 17.09 -8.37 14.69
C ASN A 414 16.70 -9.58 13.83
N THR A 415 16.39 -9.33 12.57
CA THR A 415 16.04 -10.34 11.58
C THR A 415 17.08 -10.31 10.46
N PRO A 416 17.71 -11.44 10.11
CA PRO A 416 18.63 -11.50 8.99
C PRO A 416 17.96 -11.01 7.71
N VAL A 417 18.68 -10.18 6.94
CA VAL A 417 18.18 -9.74 5.64
C VAL A 417 18.21 -10.93 4.68
N PRO A 418 17.12 -11.29 4.02
CA PRO A 418 17.11 -12.39 3.06
C PRO A 418 18.14 -12.19 1.96
N ASP A 419 18.90 -13.21 1.65
CA ASP A 419 19.83 -13.22 0.51
C ASP A 419 19.01 -13.54 -0.75
N PRO A 420 18.89 -12.62 -1.71
CA PRO A 420 18.13 -12.85 -2.93
C PRO A 420 18.70 -14.01 -3.80
N GLU A 421 19.97 -14.39 -3.62
CA GLU A 421 20.57 -15.54 -4.30
C GLU A 421 20.28 -16.88 -3.60
N LYS A 422 19.77 -16.84 -2.37
CA LYS A 422 19.44 -18.01 -1.55
C LYS A 422 18.10 -17.82 -0.81
N PRO A 423 16.98 -17.75 -1.53
CA PRO A 423 15.70 -17.42 -0.91
C PRO A 423 15.17 -18.46 0.09
N ASP A 424 15.65 -19.72 0.04
CA ASP A 424 15.16 -20.83 0.85
C ASP A 424 15.99 -21.15 2.10
N ASN A 425 17.03 -20.37 2.39
CA ASN A 425 17.81 -20.62 3.60
C ASN A 425 17.02 -20.16 4.82
N LYS A 426 16.54 -21.12 5.61
CA LYS A 426 16.22 -20.89 7.02
C LYS A 426 17.44 -20.23 7.66
N PRO A 427 17.26 -19.19 8.48
CA PRO A 427 18.39 -18.55 9.13
C PRO A 427 19.10 -19.59 9.99
N GLU A 428 20.26 -20.05 9.51
CA GLU A 428 21.14 -20.97 10.27
C GLU A 428 21.90 -20.24 11.37
N GLU A 429 21.83 -18.91 11.44
CA GLU A 429 22.62 -18.12 12.36
C GLU A 429 21.74 -17.46 13.42
N GLU A 430 22.24 -17.48 14.62
CA GLU A 430 21.74 -16.76 15.80
C GLU A 430 21.43 -15.31 15.45
N VAL A 431 20.24 -14.86 15.81
CA VAL A 431 19.82 -13.47 15.62
C VAL A 431 20.84 -12.54 16.25
N ILE A 432 21.55 -11.81 15.43
CA ILE A 432 22.73 -11.05 15.81
C ILE A 432 22.34 -9.73 16.47
N GLY A 433 22.69 -9.57 17.72
CA GLY A 433 22.73 -8.30 18.42
C GLY A 433 21.45 -7.91 19.16
N THR A 434 21.60 -6.89 19.99
CA THR A 434 20.51 -6.21 20.68
C THR A 434 20.24 -4.88 20.01
N SER A 435 19.06 -4.70 19.48
CA SER A 435 18.61 -3.40 18.97
C SER A 435 18.22 -2.48 20.12
N THR A 436 18.51 -1.19 20.00
CA THR A 436 18.20 -0.21 21.02
C THR A 436 17.34 0.93 20.47
N ILE A 437 16.28 1.26 21.20
CA ILE A 437 15.44 2.44 20.94
C ILE A 437 15.52 3.36 22.15
N ASN A 438 15.96 4.58 21.92
CA ASN A 438 16.02 5.62 22.94
C ASN A 438 14.95 6.68 22.63
N LEU A 439 14.07 6.92 23.60
CA LEU A 439 12.95 7.85 23.50
C LEU A 439 13.13 8.99 24.49
N GLU A 440 13.14 10.23 24.03
CA GLU A 440 13.29 11.43 24.83
C GLU A 440 12.09 12.37 24.66
N GLY A 441 11.40 12.71 25.75
CA GLY A 441 10.22 13.57 25.75
C GLY A 441 8.97 12.89 26.30
N LYS A 442 7.87 13.65 26.44
CA LYS A 442 6.62 13.14 27.02
C LYS A 442 5.74 12.41 26.02
N ASN A 443 5.65 12.91 24.78
CA ASN A 443 4.83 12.35 23.72
C ASN A 443 5.72 11.56 22.74
N VAL A 444 6.12 10.37 23.14
CA VAL A 444 7.10 9.53 22.43
C VAL A 444 6.55 8.15 22.16
N TYR A 445 6.90 7.61 20.97
CA TYR A 445 6.48 6.29 20.51
C TYR A 445 7.69 5.52 20.00
N ALA A 446 7.78 4.25 20.37
CA ALA A 446 8.77 3.34 19.79
C ALA A 446 8.37 2.94 18.36
N VAL A 447 7.07 2.69 18.16
CA VAL A 447 6.51 2.29 16.87
C VAL A 447 5.18 2.98 16.64
N TRP A 448 4.99 3.43 15.38
CA TRP A 448 3.74 4.00 14.89
C TRP A 448 3.39 3.36 13.55
N LEU A 449 2.29 2.61 13.48
CA LEU A 449 1.90 1.85 12.29
C LEU A 449 0.50 2.22 11.82
N GLU A 450 0.39 2.42 10.51
CA GLU A 450 -0.86 2.71 9.82
C GLU A 450 -0.95 1.93 8.50
N ASN A 451 -2.17 1.73 8.00
CA ASN A 451 -2.47 1.21 6.66
C ASN A 451 -1.77 -0.13 6.33
N ASN A 452 -2.12 -1.19 7.05
CA ASN A 452 -1.61 -2.57 6.88
C ASN A 452 -0.12 -2.75 7.13
N SER A 453 0.50 -1.89 7.94
CA SER A 453 1.92 -2.00 8.26
C SER A 453 2.15 -2.93 9.43
N ASN A 454 3.29 -3.62 9.43
CA ASN A 454 3.61 -4.61 10.46
C ASN A 454 5.01 -4.42 11.01
N VAL A 455 5.18 -4.70 12.32
CA VAL A 455 6.49 -4.79 12.95
C VAL A 455 6.67 -6.15 13.62
N ILE A 456 7.86 -6.74 13.44
CA ILE A 456 8.27 -7.99 14.06
C ILE A 456 9.56 -7.78 14.85
N PHE A 457 9.49 -8.02 16.15
CA PHE A 457 10.64 -8.01 17.03
C PHE A 457 11.19 -9.43 17.24
N ASN A 458 12.27 -9.75 16.55
CA ASN A 458 13.06 -10.95 16.78
C ASN A 458 14.26 -10.60 17.72
N GLY A 459 14.93 -11.60 18.29
CA GLY A 459 16.06 -11.37 19.19
C GLY A 459 15.71 -10.48 20.38
N THR A 460 16.63 -9.61 20.78
CA THR A 460 16.40 -8.69 21.90
C THR A 460 16.31 -7.24 21.40
N THR A 461 15.25 -6.56 21.79
CA THR A 461 15.11 -5.11 21.57
C THR A 461 14.92 -4.41 22.91
N GLU A 462 15.78 -3.43 23.21
CA GLU A 462 15.68 -2.59 24.40
C GLU A 462 15.07 -1.24 24.06
N ILE A 463 14.06 -0.82 24.82
CA ILE A 463 13.41 0.49 24.72
C ILE A 463 13.72 1.26 26.00
N ASN A 464 14.38 2.39 25.86
CA ASN A 464 14.80 3.26 26.96
C ASN A 464 14.01 4.57 26.92
N PHE A 465 13.54 5.01 28.08
CA PHE A 465 13.02 6.34 28.27
C PHE A 465 14.09 7.22 28.87
N ASN A 466 14.55 8.18 28.10
CA ASN A 466 15.52 9.15 28.56
C ASN A 466 14.79 10.44 28.96
N PRO A 467 14.80 10.82 30.24
CA PRO A 467 14.30 12.12 30.62
C PRO A 467 15.12 13.20 29.91
N PRO A 468 14.48 14.29 29.50
CA PRO A 468 15.22 15.42 28.99
C PRO A 468 16.33 15.83 29.99
N GLU A 469 17.56 16.03 29.48
CA GLU A 469 18.64 16.48 30.33
C GLU A 469 18.38 17.89 30.90
N GLY A 470 18.88 18.22 32.14
CA GLY A 470 18.77 19.52 32.77
C GLY A 470 17.38 19.85 33.29
N LEU A 471 16.51 18.85 33.45
CA LEU A 471 15.28 19.01 34.20
C LEU A 471 15.62 19.18 35.69
N ASP A 472 14.96 20.13 36.35
CA ASP A 472 15.01 20.17 37.81
C ASP A 472 14.25 19.00 38.43
N LYS A 473 14.26 18.89 39.75
CA LYS A 473 13.63 17.76 40.43
C LYS A 473 12.11 17.70 40.22
N GLU A 474 11.46 18.86 40.17
CA GLU A 474 10.00 18.96 39.99
C GLU A 474 9.61 18.58 38.58
N ASP A 475 10.33 19.08 37.59
CA ASP A 475 10.13 18.77 36.14
C ASP A 475 10.44 17.30 35.85
N LEU A 476 11.43 16.70 36.51
CA LEU A 476 11.74 15.28 36.39
C LEU A 476 10.62 14.38 36.92
N GLU A 477 10.03 14.74 38.08
CA GLU A 477 8.89 14.01 38.64
C GLU A 477 7.64 14.19 37.75
N ASP A 478 7.40 15.39 37.22
CA ASP A 478 6.32 15.64 36.27
C ASP A 478 6.53 14.84 34.95
N TYR A 479 7.75 14.76 34.44
CA TYR A 479 8.08 13.91 33.29
C TYR A 479 7.74 12.45 33.56
N LYS A 480 8.18 11.89 34.69
CA LYS A 480 7.92 10.49 35.04
C LYS A 480 6.42 10.20 35.22
N ALA A 481 5.69 11.14 35.78
CA ALA A 481 4.23 11.01 36.01
C ALA A 481 3.43 11.12 34.70
N ASN A 482 3.79 12.06 33.83
CA ASN A 482 2.96 12.51 32.71
C ASN A 482 3.47 12.13 31.33
N ARG A 483 4.60 11.38 31.20
CA ARG A 483 5.02 10.88 29.90
C ARG A 483 4.02 9.89 29.31
N ASN A 484 3.96 9.81 28.00
CA ASN A 484 3.13 8.84 27.31
C ASN A 484 3.54 7.41 27.70
N LYS A 485 2.60 6.64 28.18
CA LYS A 485 2.78 5.22 28.48
C LYS A 485 2.42 4.33 27.28
N LYS A 486 1.63 4.83 26.31
CA LYS A 486 1.31 4.13 25.07
C LYS A 486 2.43 4.34 24.07
N ILE A 487 3.47 3.50 24.16
CA ILE A 487 4.66 3.61 23.30
C ILE A 487 4.50 2.95 21.92
N PHE A 488 3.41 2.25 21.73
CA PHE A 488 3.02 1.65 20.47
C PHE A 488 1.69 2.25 20.01
N TYR A 489 1.65 2.63 18.75
CA TYR A 489 0.42 3.02 18.06
C TYR A 489 0.22 2.12 16.85
N THR A 490 -0.98 1.59 16.70
CA THR A 490 -1.41 0.81 15.53
C THR A 490 -2.85 1.17 15.20
N ASP A 491 -3.17 1.29 13.93
CA ASP A 491 -4.55 1.36 13.47
C ASP A 491 -5.22 -0.04 13.48
N ALA A 492 -6.44 -0.15 12.95
CA ALA A 492 -7.18 -1.40 12.94
C ALA A 492 -6.56 -2.48 12.04
N THR A 493 -5.76 -2.08 11.05
CA THR A 493 -5.22 -2.96 10.00
C THR A 493 -3.76 -3.35 10.20
N SER A 494 -3.08 -2.74 11.17
CA SER A 494 -1.66 -2.89 11.44
C SER A 494 -1.40 -3.69 12.71
N GLY A 495 -0.28 -4.41 12.77
CA GLY A 495 0.04 -5.31 13.89
C GLY A 495 1.48 -5.27 14.38
N ILE A 496 1.68 -5.68 15.63
CA ILE A 496 2.99 -5.81 16.28
C ILE A 496 3.17 -7.25 16.72
N LYS A 497 4.25 -7.91 16.27
CA LYS A 497 4.60 -9.27 16.69
C LYS A 497 5.93 -9.28 17.45
N VAL A 498 5.95 -9.93 18.61
CA VAL A 498 7.15 -10.11 19.43
C VAL A 498 7.50 -11.59 19.48
N ASN A 499 8.49 -11.97 18.68
CA ASN A 499 9.01 -13.34 18.65
C ASN A 499 10.21 -13.52 19.62
N GLY A 500 10.95 -12.42 19.87
CA GLY A 500 12.09 -12.41 20.78
C GLY A 500 11.77 -11.78 22.13
N THR A 501 12.75 -11.08 22.72
CA THR A 501 12.59 -10.37 23.97
C THR A 501 12.45 -8.88 23.73
N LEU A 502 11.31 -8.32 24.11
CA LEU A 502 11.11 -6.87 24.16
C LEU A 502 11.30 -6.40 25.60
N LYS A 503 12.38 -5.64 25.86
CA LYS A 503 12.71 -5.11 27.17
C LYS A 503 12.47 -3.62 27.21
N VAL A 504 11.60 -3.17 28.11
CA VAL A 504 11.26 -1.76 28.27
C VAL A 504 11.77 -1.25 29.62
N ASN A 505 12.67 -0.30 29.60
CA ASN A 505 13.22 0.32 30.79
C ASN A 505 12.32 1.47 31.30
N GLY A 506 11.24 1.10 31.97
CA GLY A 506 10.24 2.00 32.55
C GLY A 506 8.82 1.50 32.37
N SER A 507 7.86 2.17 32.97
CA SER A 507 6.44 1.79 32.91
C SER A 507 5.83 2.14 31.54
N PHE A 508 4.98 1.25 31.01
CA PHE A 508 4.27 1.46 29.74
C PHE A 508 2.96 0.68 29.71
N THR A 509 2.17 0.85 28.65
CA THR A 509 0.91 0.14 28.45
C THR A 509 0.92 -0.67 27.17
N LEU A 510 0.30 -1.84 27.23
CA LEU A 510 0.05 -2.72 26.10
C LEU A 510 -1.42 -2.66 25.70
N ASN A 511 -1.70 -3.00 24.44
CA ASN A 511 -3.05 -3.11 23.87
C ASN A 511 -3.23 -4.45 23.15
N ASP A 512 -4.41 -4.69 22.63
CA ASP A 512 -4.83 -5.92 21.92
C ASP A 512 -4.21 -6.12 20.52
N LYS A 513 -3.32 -5.24 20.09
CA LYS A 513 -2.64 -5.29 18.79
C LYS A 513 -1.25 -5.91 18.86
N ILE A 514 -0.90 -6.50 19.99
CA ILE A 514 0.40 -7.12 20.20
C ILE A 514 0.24 -8.63 20.28
N ASP A 515 0.92 -9.31 19.37
CA ASP A 515 1.00 -10.76 19.30
C ASP A 515 2.36 -11.25 19.81
N LEU A 516 2.36 -12.25 20.66
CA LEU A 516 3.58 -12.96 21.09
C LEU A 516 3.76 -14.21 20.23
N GLY A 517 4.85 -14.27 19.49
CA GLY A 517 5.22 -15.41 18.66
C GLY A 517 6.38 -16.21 19.27
N GLU A 518 7.18 -16.79 18.41
CA GLU A 518 8.35 -17.60 18.82
C GLU A 518 9.59 -17.24 18.00
N ASN A 519 10.75 -17.58 18.57
CA ASN A 519 12.02 -17.55 17.87
C ASN A 519 12.71 -18.91 17.99
N TRP A 520 13.41 -19.32 16.95
CA TRP A 520 14.19 -20.53 16.90
C TRP A 520 15.66 -20.18 17.17
N VAL A 521 16.24 -20.72 18.24
CA VAL A 521 17.62 -20.43 18.62
C VAL A 521 18.45 -21.72 18.63
N GLN A 522 19.70 -21.60 18.21
CA GLN A 522 20.68 -22.69 18.31
C GLN A 522 21.25 -22.72 19.71
N ARG A 523 21.08 -23.83 20.39
CA ARG A 523 21.72 -24.10 21.70
C ARG A 523 22.92 -25.01 21.50
N PRO A 524 24.14 -24.57 21.86
CA PRO A 524 25.31 -25.45 21.76
C PRO A 524 25.18 -26.64 22.67
N LEU A 525 25.52 -27.83 22.16
CA LEU A 525 25.58 -29.08 22.91
C LEU A 525 26.98 -29.31 23.45
N PRO A 526 27.12 -30.02 24.59
CA PRO A 526 28.43 -30.32 25.18
C PRO A 526 29.39 -31.12 24.28
N ASN A 527 28.87 -31.78 23.25
CA ASN A 527 29.60 -32.57 22.25
C ASN A 527 30.07 -31.79 21.03
N GLY A 528 29.90 -30.46 21.03
CA GLY A 528 30.26 -29.59 19.90
C GLY A 528 29.21 -29.48 18.79
N GLY A 529 28.01 -30.04 18.95
CA GLY A 529 26.87 -29.84 18.06
C GLY A 529 25.96 -28.72 18.56
N TYR A 530 24.87 -28.48 17.80
CA TYR A 530 23.83 -27.53 18.17
C TYR A 530 22.47 -28.22 18.20
N GLU A 531 21.63 -27.84 19.13
CA GLU A 531 20.22 -28.21 19.19
C GLU A 531 19.40 -26.96 18.86
N ILE A 532 18.41 -27.07 17.97
CA ILE A 532 17.45 -25.99 17.70
C ILE A 532 16.38 -26.06 18.79
N VAL A 533 16.21 -24.97 19.52
CA VAL A 533 15.22 -24.83 20.60
C VAL A 533 14.29 -23.69 20.28
N VAL A 534 13.01 -23.92 20.52
CA VAL A 534 12.00 -22.87 20.43
C VAL A 534 12.05 -22.01 21.68
N LYS A 535 12.06 -20.69 21.49
CA LYS A 535 11.89 -19.72 22.57
C LYS A 535 10.67 -18.85 22.29
N PRO A 536 9.63 -18.92 23.13
CA PRO A 536 8.49 -18.03 23.01
C PRO A 536 8.89 -16.55 23.20
N GLY A 537 8.16 -15.66 22.55
CA GLY A 537 8.32 -14.22 22.70
C GLY A 537 8.01 -13.75 24.12
N LYS A 538 8.71 -12.69 24.56
CA LYS A 538 8.64 -12.19 25.93
C LYS A 538 8.68 -10.66 25.98
N ILE A 539 7.88 -10.10 26.89
CA ILE A 539 7.87 -8.66 27.20
C ILE A 539 8.26 -8.46 28.67
N ILE A 540 9.29 -7.65 28.91
CA ILE A 540 9.80 -7.36 30.25
C ILE A 540 9.79 -5.85 30.49
N SER A 541 9.41 -5.43 31.69
CA SER A 541 9.49 -4.04 32.15
C SER A 541 10.24 -3.92 33.47
N THR A 542 11.12 -2.92 33.59
CA THR A 542 11.67 -2.50 34.88
C THR A 542 10.70 -1.62 35.68
N GLY A 543 9.59 -1.24 35.09
CA GLY A 543 8.50 -0.47 35.69
C GLY A 543 7.22 -1.28 35.86
N THR A 544 6.09 -0.60 35.70
CA THR A 544 4.74 -1.20 35.68
C THR A 544 4.32 -1.45 34.23
N ILE A 545 3.61 -2.55 33.96
CA ILE A 545 2.93 -2.80 32.71
C ILE A 545 1.42 -2.63 32.91
N GLY A 546 0.82 -1.68 32.22
CA GLY A 546 -0.63 -1.55 32.16
C GLY A 546 -1.19 -2.37 31.00
N LEU A 547 -2.11 -3.31 31.27
CA LEU A 547 -2.80 -4.08 30.25
C LEU A 547 -4.17 -3.45 29.97
N ASN A 548 -4.24 -2.65 28.90
CA ASN A 548 -5.49 -1.98 28.47
C ASN A 548 -6.35 -2.86 27.54
N GLY A 549 -5.90 -4.07 27.25
CA GLY A 549 -6.52 -5.09 26.43
C GLY A 549 -5.72 -6.37 26.53
N ASP A 550 -6.21 -7.42 25.91
CA ASP A 550 -5.52 -8.71 25.89
C ASP A 550 -4.32 -8.67 24.96
N VAL A 551 -3.25 -9.39 25.36
CA VAL A 551 -2.09 -9.67 24.51
C VAL A 551 -2.27 -11.04 23.89
N LYS A 552 -2.12 -11.15 22.59
CA LYS A 552 -2.36 -12.40 21.88
C LYS A 552 -1.10 -13.26 21.85
N LEU A 553 -1.26 -14.56 22.05
CA LEU A 553 -0.23 -15.57 21.83
C LEU A 553 -0.45 -16.21 20.47
N ASP A 554 0.60 -16.28 19.65
CA ASP A 554 0.56 -16.98 18.36
C ASP A 554 0.46 -18.48 18.57
N SER A 555 -0.77 -18.97 18.65
CA SER A 555 -1.09 -20.37 18.91
C SER A 555 -0.97 -21.26 17.67
N THR A 556 -0.70 -20.69 16.48
CA THR A 556 -0.41 -21.49 15.27
C THR A 556 0.82 -22.37 15.45
N ASN A 557 1.71 -21.98 16.35
CA ASN A 557 2.94 -22.69 16.67
C ASN A 557 2.69 -24.01 17.41
N PHE A 558 1.53 -24.18 18.05
CA PHE A 558 1.19 -25.45 18.73
C PHE A 558 0.88 -26.60 17.77
N ILE A 559 0.62 -26.29 16.48
CA ILE A 559 0.37 -27.32 15.47
C ILE A 559 1.63 -28.13 15.18
N GLY A 560 1.55 -29.43 15.40
CA GLY A 560 2.67 -30.36 15.16
C GLY A 560 3.83 -30.23 16.15
N MET A 561 3.64 -29.49 17.24
CA MET A 561 4.66 -29.31 18.27
C MET A 561 4.87 -30.59 19.08
N SER A 562 6.13 -30.90 19.40
CA SER A 562 6.44 -32.02 20.30
C SER A 562 6.10 -31.69 21.76
N GLU A 563 5.87 -32.69 22.60
CA GLU A 563 5.66 -32.50 24.04
C GLU A 563 6.83 -31.73 24.68
N LYS A 564 8.05 -32.01 24.25
CA LYS A 564 9.25 -31.33 24.74
C LYS A 564 9.27 -29.84 24.40
N ASP A 565 8.82 -29.48 23.19
CA ASP A 565 8.74 -28.08 22.76
C ASP A 565 7.61 -27.38 23.51
N LEU A 566 6.47 -28.05 23.71
CA LEU A 566 5.35 -27.50 24.46
C LEU A 566 5.75 -27.15 25.92
N GLU A 567 6.62 -27.95 26.56
CA GLU A 567 7.16 -27.62 27.89
C GLU A 567 7.85 -26.26 27.92
N SER A 568 8.47 -25.83 26.82
CA SER A 568 9.10 -24.51 26.74
C SER A 568 8.10 -23.34 26.75
N TYR A 569 6.86 -23.62 26.35
CA TYR A 569 5.75 -22.65 26.40
C TYR A 569 5.05 -22.63 27.75
N LEU A 570 4.83 -23.82 28.31
CA LEU A 570 4.21 -23.94 29.64
C LEU A 570 5.13 -23.39 30.73
N ASN A 571 4.58 -22.61 31.65
CA ASN A 571 5.31 -21.93 32.72
C ASN A 571 6.30 -20.87 32.23
N HIS A 572 6.35 -20.57 30.91
CA HIS A 572 7.08 -19.41 30.39
C HIS A 572 6.40 -18.12 30.85
N LYS A 573 7.19 -17.17 31.35
CA LYS A 573 6.69 -15.87 31.73
C LYS A 573 6.70 -14.96 30.50
N TYR A 574 5.57 -14.81 29.86
CA TYR A 574 5.40 -14.03 28.64
C TYR A 574 5.45 -12.53 28.87
N ILE A 575 4.92 -12.10 30.02
CA ILE A 575 4.87 -10.70 30.43
C ILE A 575 5.41 -10.63 31.84
N GLU A 576 6.43 -9.81 32.08
CA GLU A 576 7.05 -9.60 33.39
C GLU A 576 7.21 -8.12 33.71
N ALA A 577 6.84 -7.70 34.91
CA ALA A 577 7.00 -6.34 35.37
C ALA A 577 7.60 -6.30 36.79
N GLU A 578 8.71 -5.59 36.96
CA GLU A 578 9.34 -5.48 38.29
C GLU A 578 8.46 -4.79 39.34
N LYS A 579 7.68 -3.76 38.88
CA LYS A 579 6.81 -2.95 39.75
C LYS A 579 5.34 -3.33 39.70
N GLY A 580 4.99 -4.30 38.86
CA GLY A 580 3.66 -4.87 38.84
C GLY A 580 2.93 -4.76 37.48
N ILE A 581 1.91 -5.60 37.31
CA ILE A 581 1.01 -5.63 36.17
C ILE A 581 -0.36 -5.09 36.61
N GLU A 582 -0.85 -4.08 35.92
CA GLU A 582 -2.12 -3.41 36.20
C GLU A 582 -3.09 -3.61 35.03
N GLY A 583 -4.42 -3.55 35.32
CA GLY A 583 -5.47 -3.66 34.34
C GLY A 583 -6.05 -5.06 34.19
N GLU A 584 -7.17 -5.17 33.45
CA GLU A 584 -7.97 -6.39 33.31
C GLU A 584 -7.48 -7.32 32.18
N GLY A 585 -6.66 -6.83 31.24
CA GLY A 585 -6.15 -7.61 30.12
C GLY A 585 -5.36 -8.86 30.55
N ASN A 586 -5.32 -9.85 29.68
CA ASN A 586 -4.62 -11.13 29.92
C ASN A 586 -3.87 -11.59 28.67
N LEU A 587 -3.22 -12.74 28.73
CA LEU A 587 -2.71 -13.45 27.56
C LEU A 587 -3.83 -14.35 27.02
N VAL A 588 -4.14 -14.23 25.73
CA VAL A 588 -5.17 -15.00 25.03
C VAL A 588 -4.61 -15.63 23.76
N SER A 589 -5.24 -16.68 23.26
CA SER A 589 -4.91 -17.27 21.97
C SER A 589 -5.30 -16.34 20.82
N ASN A 590 -4.46 -16.19 19.79
CA ASN A 590 -4.83 -15.56 18.54
C ASN A 590 -5.55 -16.52 17.57
N SER A 591 -5.68 -17.79 17.92
CA SER A 591 -6.29 -18.83 17.12
C SER A 591 -7.63 -19.28 17.70
N TYR A 592 -8.64 -19.34 16.86
CA TYR A 592 -9.92 -19.94 17.23
C TYR A 592 -9.80 -21.43 17.61
N LEU A 593 -8.80 -22.10 17.05
CA LEU A 593 -8.58 -23.55 17.25
C LEU A 593 -8.09 -23.91 18.67
N PHE A 594 -7.46 -22.96 19.37
CA PHE A 594 -6.85 -23.21 20.67
C PHE A 594 -7.44 -22.33 21.77
N ASP A 595 -7.78 -22.96 22.90
CA ASP A 595 -8.03 -22.29 24.16
C ASP A 595 -6.79 -22.41 25.06
N ILE A 596 -6.36 -21.31 25.68
CA ILE A 596 -5.22 -21.29 26.58
C ILE A 596 -5.64 -20.93 28.00
N LYS A 597 -4.94 -21.53 28.99
CA LYS A 597 -5.08 -21.18 30.41
C LYS A 597 -3.83 -20.47 30.89
N THR A 598 -4.00 -19.41 31.66
CA THR A 598 -2.92 -18.57 32.12
C THR A 598 -2.89 -18.46 33.65
N ASP A 599 -1.70 -18.31 34.20
CA ASP A 599 -1.48 -17.83 35.58
C ASP A 599 -1.08 -16.36 35.54
N LYS A 600 -1.96 -15.48 36.00
CA LYS A 600 -1.72 -14.05 36.09
C LYS A 600 -1.51 -13.66 37.55
N THR A 601 -0.30 -13.24 37.84
CA THR A 601 0.08 -12.66 39.14
C THR A 601 0.23 -11.16 39.03
N ASP A 602 0.56 -10.50 40.14
CA ASP A 602 0.87 -9.07 40.18
C ASP A 602 2.17 -8.72 39.41
N LYS A 603 3.03 -9.70 39.10
CA LYS A 603 4.35 -9.49 38.47
C LYS A 603 4.57 -10.18 37.14
N TYR A 604 3.81 -11.21 36.83
CA TYR A 604 3.97 -11.93 35.57
C TYR A 604 2.67 -12.58 35.08
N ILE A 605 2.63 -12.89 33.79
CA ILE A 605 1.64 -13.76 33.17
C ILE A 605 2.39 -14.93 32.50
N SER A 606 1.99 -16.16 32.88
CA SER A 606 2.50 -17.39 32.28
C SER A 606 1.37 -18.24 31.70
N LEU A 607 1.72 -19.12 30.76
CA LEU A 607 0.85 -20.12 30.20
C LEU A 607 0.90 -21.39 31.04
N THR A 608 -0.25 -21.92 31.44
CA THR A 608 -0.34 -23.15 32.26
C THR A 608 -0.89 -24.36 31.52
N ASP A 609 -1.70 -24.11 30.49
CA ASP A 609 -2.33 -25.18 29.72
C ASP A 609 -2.77 -24.70 28.33
N VAL A 610 -2.86 -25.64 27.39
CA VAL A 610 -3.31 -25.41 25.99
C VAL A 610 -4.27 -26.52 25.61
N ASP A 611 -5.51 -26.17 25.31
CA ASP A 611 -6.55 -27.09 24.87
C ASP A 611 -6.88 -26.84 23.38
N ARG A 612 -6.74 -27.84 22.53
CA ARG A 612 -7.18 -27.78 21.14
C ARG A 612 -8.67 -28.16 21.03
N LYS A 613 -9.45 -27.34 20.32
CA LYS A 613 -10.84 -27.67 19.98
C LYS A 613 -10.89 -28.84 19.01
N ASN A 614 -11.89 -29.72 19.19
CA ASN A 614 -12.12 -30.87 18.32
C ASN A 614 -12.70 -30.38 16.98
N PHE A 615 -12.12 -30.82 15.86
CA PHE A 615 -12.60 -30.44 14.53
C PHE A 615 -14.03 -30.87 14.26
N ASN A 616 -14.51 -32.00 14.84
CA ASN A 616 -15.89 -32.39 14.73
C ASN A 616 -16.91 -31.43 15.33
N ASP A 617 -16.46 -30.57 16.26
CA ASP A 617 -17.32 -29.58 16.91
C ASP A 617 -17.32 -28.24 16.18
N ILE A 618 -16.20 -27.88 15.52
CA ILE A 618 -15.99 -26.54 14.92
C ILE A 618 -16.13 -26.51 13.39
N VAL A 619 -15.94 -27.63 12.70
CA VAL A 619 -16.13 -27.71 11.24
C VAL A 619 -17.61 -27.97 10.94
N LEU A 620 -18.21 -27.16 10.07
CA LEU A 620 -19.63 -27.26 9.72
C LEU A 620 -19.97 -28.60 9.07
N ASN A 621 -19.13 -29.04 8.12
CA ASN A 621 -19.27 -30.35 7.47
C ASN A 621 -18.70 -31.45 8.39
N LYS A 622 -19.57 -32.34 8.87
CA LYS A 622 -19.18 -33.38 9.85
C LYS A 622 -18.24 -34.46 9.28
N GLU A 623 -18.35 -34.75 7.99
CA GLU A 623 -17.44 -35.69 7.34
C GLU A 623 -16.04 -35.11 7.25
N LEU A 624 -15.93 -33.86 6.84
CA LEU A 624 -14.67 -33.12 6.79
C LEU A 624 -14.08 -32.94 8.20
N GLY A 625 -14.91 -32.56 9.19
CA GLY A 625 -14.48 -32.44 10.59
C GLY A 625 -13.86 -33.73 11.11
N ASN A 626 -14.46 -34.88 10.79
CA ASN A 626 -13.92 -36.17 11.17
C ASN A 626 -12.61 -36.50 10.43
N ILE A 627 -12.47 -36.16 9.17
CA ILE A 627 -11.23 -36.31 8.40
C ILE A 627 -10.11 -35.54 9.07
N PHE A 628 -10.33 -34.25 9.39
CA PHE A 628 -9.33 -33.45 10.07
C PHE A 628 -9.00 -33.99 11.46
N GLU A 629 -9.99 -34.41 12.25
CA GLU A 629 -9.75 -34.90 13.61
C GLU A 629 -8.95 -36.18 13.62
N THR A 630 -9.31 -37.16 12.77
CA THR A 630 -8.64 -38.46 12.74
C THR A 630 -7.22 -38.40 12.17
N SER A 631 -6.95 -37.43 11.29
CA SER A 631 -5.63 -37.21 10.67
C SER A 631 -4.70 -36.34 11.51
N TYR A 632 -5.19 -35.68 12.56
CA TYR A 632 -4.39 -34.70 13.32
C TYR A 632 -3.22 -35.36 14.07
N ASN A 633 -3.48 -36.45 14.79
CA ASN A 633 -2.46 -37.20 15.49
C ASN A 633 -1.68 -38.08 14.50
N GLY A 634 -0.49 -37.68 14.14
CA GLY A 634 0.34 -38.37 13.14
C GLY A 634 0.31 -37.65 11.76
N ALA A 635 -0.13 -36.41 11.73
CA ALA A 635 -0.16 -35.61 10.53
C ALA A 635 1.23 -35.50 9.89
N ASN A 636 1.30 -35.62 8.56
CA ASN A 636 2.49 -35.40 7.79
C ASN A 636 2.73 -33.90 7.59
N GLU A 637 3.86 -33.52 6.97
CA GLU A 637 4.22 -32.10 6.78
C GLU A 637 3.17 -31.30 6.00
N GLU A 638 2.54 -31.91 4.99
CA GLU A 638 1.50 -31.27 4.18
C GLU A 638 0.22 -31.02 5.00
N GLN A 639 -0.18 -31.99 5.80
CA GLN A 639 -1.34 -31.86 6.70
C GLN A 639 -1.07 -30.83 7.81
N ILE A 640 0.15 -30.82 8.38
CA ILE A 640 0.57 -29.81 9.36
C ILE A 640 0.48 -28.40 8.75
N ALA A 641 0.89 -28.22 7.51
CA ALA A 641 0.77 -26.92 6.83
C ALA A 641 -0.69 -26.47 6.75
N ILE A 642 -1.63 -27.38 6.43
CA ILE A 642 -3.07 -27.09 6.40
C ILE A 642 -3.60 -26.74 7.80
N TYR A 643 -3.23 -27.52 8.82
CA TYR A 643 -3.65 -27.20 10.19
C TYR A 643 -3.12 -25.85 10.67
N LYS A 644 -1.93 -25.48 10.26
CA LYS A 644 -1.38 -24.11 10.52
C LYS A 644 -2.18 -23.03 9.83
N LEU A 645 -2.68 -23.27 8.61
CA LEU A 645 -3.60 -22.33 7.94
C LEU A 645 -4.91 -22.19 8.72
N LEU A 646 -5.51 -23.30 9.13
CA LEU A 646 -6.74 -23.31 9.93
C LEU A 646 -6.56 -22.59 11.28
N ALA A 647 -5.38 -22.75 11.89
CA ALA A 647 -5.05 -22.12 13.17
C ALA A 647 -4.83 -20.59 13.06
N LYS A 648 -4.64 -20.02 11.88
CA LYS A 648 -4.55 -18.55 11.71
C LYS A 648 -5.89 -17.83 11.92
N ALA A 649 -7.00 -18.56 11.88
CA ALA A 649 -8.31 -17.97 12.10
C ALA A 649 -8.51 -17.57 13.57
N GLU A 650 -8.94 -16.32 13.81
CA GLU A 650 -9.12 -15.78 15.15
C GLU A 650 -10.50 -16.04 15.76
N ASN A 651 -11.49 -16.35 14.93
CA ASN A 651 -12.88 -16.63 15.32
C ASN A 651 -13.55 -17.65 14.40
N GLN A 652 -14.77 -18.08 14.76
CA GLN A 652 -15.52 -19.09 14.01
C GLN A 652 -15.78 -18.68 12.55
N GLU A 653 -16.07 -17.41 12.29
CA GLU A 653 -16.36 -16.91 10.94
C GLU A 653 -15.12 -16.99 10.06
N SER A 654 -13.99 -16.47 10.54
CA SER A 654 -12.71 -16.57 9.83
C SER A 654 -12.23 -18.02 9.69
N PHE A 655 -12.50 -18.88 10.69
CA PHE A 655 -12.19 -20.30 10.62
C PHE A 655 -12.96 -21.00 9.47
N ASN A 656 -14.27 -20.77 9.39
CA ASN A 656 -15.09 -21.30 8.30
C ASN A 656 -14.59 -20.82 6.94
N LYS A 657 -14.23 -19.57 6.84
CA LYS A 657 -13.67 -18.99 5.61
C LYS A 657 -12.37 -19.68 5.20
N VAL A 658 -11.44 -19.92 6.14
CA VAL A 658 -10.19 -20.65 5.84
C VAL A 658 -10.48 -22.09 5.44
N VAL A 659 -11.45 -22.76 6.08
CA VAL A 659 -11.90 -24.10 5.67
C VAL A 659 -12.40 -24.08 4.22
N ASP A 660 -13.23 -23.11 3.86
CA ASP A 660 -13.76 -22.98 2.49
C ASP A 660 -12.65 -22.67 1.48
N GLU A 661 -11.65 -21.85 1.84
CA GLU A 661 -10.48 -21.58 1.01
C GLU A 661 -9.61 -22.83 0.79
N VAL A 662 -9.29 -23.59 1.84
CA VAL A 662 -8.48 -24.81 1.77
C VAL A 662 -9.19 -25.89 0.95
N THR A 663 -10.49 -26.03 1.11
CA THR A 663 -11.29 -27.04 0.42
C THR A 663 -11.69 -26.65 -1.00
N GLY A 664 -11.69 -25.36 -1.32
CA GLY A 664 -12.21 -24.84 -2.58
C GLY A 664 -13.73 -24.95 -2.72
N LYS A 665 -14.41 -25.25 -1.63
CA LYS A 665 -15.85 -25.49 -1.60
C LYS A 665 -16.63 -24.43 -2.39
N ASP A 666 -16.46 -23.16 -2.04
CA ASP A 666 -17.29 -22.10 -2.59
C ASP A 666 -17.12 -21.91 -4.10
N THR A 667 -15.90 -22.01 -4.62
CA THR A 667 -15.63 -21.85 -6.05
C THR A 667 -16.03 -23.08 -6.84
N LEU A 668 -15.74 -24.28 -6.33
CA LEU A 668 -15.98 -25.55 -7.04
C LEU A 668 -17.46 -25.91 -7.05
N THR A 669 -18.18 -25.76 -5.93
CA THR A 669 -19.60 -26.09 -5.83
C THR A 669 -20.50 -25.07 -6.55
N THR A 670 -19.99 -23.88 -6.84
CA THR A 670 -20.76 -22.81 -7.53
C THR A 670 -20.73 -22.95 -9.07
N LEU A 671 -19.73 -23.65 -9.63
CA LEU A 671 -19.55 -23.75 -11.07
C LEU A 671 -20.79 -24.30 -11.81
N PRO A 672 -21.47 -25.38 -11.40
CA PRO A 672 -22.67 -25.86 -12.07
C PRO A 672 -23.78 -24.82 -12.11
N ALA A 673 -23.99 -24.07 -11.05
CA ALA A 673 -24.98 -22.99 -11.00
C ALA A 673 -24.61 -21.82 -11.91
N GLN A 674 -23.34 -21.42 -12.01
CA GLN A 674 -22.87 -20.44 -12.98
C GLN A 674 -23.11 -20.87 -14.42
N ILE A 675 -22.85 -22.14 -14.72
CA ILE A 675 -23.13 -22.72 -16.05
C ILE A 675 -24.61 -22.73 -16.35
N TYR A 676 -25.47 -23.04 -15.34
CA TYR A 676 -26.92 -22.96 -15.48
C TYR A 676 -27.37 -21.54 -15.84
N ASP A 677 -26.89 -20.52 -15.16
CA ASP A 677 -27.22 -19.13 -15.45
C ASP A 677 -26.78 -18.72 -16.86
N ILE A 678 -25.53 -19.03 -17.25
CA ILE A 678 -25.00 -18.76 -18.60
C ILE A 678 -25.89 -19.43 -19.65
N THR A 679 -26.29 -20.67 -19.38
CA THR A 679 -27.17 -21.42 -20.30
C THR A 679 -28.57 -20.81 -20.38
N ARG A 680 -29.13 -20.38 -19.25
CA ARG A 680 -30.45 -19.71 -19.20
C ARG A 680 -30.42 -18.41 -19.97
N ASP A 681 -29.35 -17.58 -19.80
CA ASP A 681 -29.12 -16.35 -20.53
C ASP A 681 -29.11 -16.62 -22.05
N LEU A 682 -28.31 -17.58 -22.50
CA LEU A 682 -28.26 -17.97 -23.92
C LEU A 682 -29.60 -18.48 -24.47
N ASN A 683 -30.31 -19.27 -23.68
CA ASN A 683 -31.62 -19.82 -24.04
C ASN A 683 -32.65 -18.71 -24.17
N GLY A 684 -32.67 -17.72 -23.25
CA GLY A 684 -33.56 -16.56 -23.30
C GLY A 684 -33.31 -15.69 -24.54
N GLN A 685 -32.04 -15.40 -24.80
CA GLN A 685 -31.66 -14.61 -25.99
C GLN A 685 -32.01 -15.31 -27.31
N PHE A 686 -31.94 -16.63 -27.34
CA PHE A 686 -32.31 -17.38 -28.54
C PHE A 686 -33.83 -17.52 -28.75
N LYS A 687 -34.59 -17.75 -27.67
CA LYS A 687 -36.09 -17.77 -27.74
C LYS A 687 -36.61 -16.44 -28.27
N ASP A 688 -36.07 -15.35 -27.80
CA ASP A 688 -36.38 -14.00 -28.23
C ASP A 688 -36.10 -13.82 -29.72
N PHE A 689 -34.95 -14.27 -30.20
CA PHE A 689 -34.59 -14.27 -31.59
C PHE A 689 -35.61 -15.07 -32.43
N ALA A 690 -35.90 -16.32 -32.05
CA ALA A 690 -36.73 -17.24 -32.81
C ALA A 690 -38.20 -16.80 -32.87
N LYS A 691 -38.75 -16.22 -31.80
CA LYS A 691 -40.12 -15.68 -31.78
C LYS A 691 -40.27 -14.42 -32.60
N ASN A 692 -39.28 -13.53 -32.65
CA ASN A 692 -39.35 -12.24 -33.33
C ASN A 692 -39.04 -12.29 -34.82
N ASN A 693 -38.36 -13.32 -35.33
CA ASN A 693 -37.95 -13.44 -36.73
C ASN A 693 -38.60 -14.63 -37.40
N ARG A 694 -39.81 -14.43 -37.96
CA ARG A 694 -40.59 -15.49 -38.60
C ARG A 694 -40.38 -15.66 -40.12
N ALA A 695 -39.63 -14.78 -40.74
CA ALA A 695 -39.24 -14.91 -42.13
C ALA A 695 -38.05 -15.84 -42.29
N ASP A 696 -37.88 -16.42 -43.46
CA ASP A 696 -36.65 -17.11 -43.81
C ASP A 696 -35.48 -16.13 -43.73
N GLY A 697 -34.41 -16.55 -43.06
CA GLY A 697 -33.34 -15.59 -42.85
C GLY A 697 -32.22 -16.06 -41.93
N ILE A 698 -31.23 -15.20 -41.81
CA ILE A 698 -30.07 -15.35 -40.92
C ILE A 698 -30.04 -14.20 -39.94
N VAL A 699 -29.72 -14.49 -38.70
CA VAL A 699 -29.54 -13.49 -37.66
C VAL A 699 -28.16 -13.61 -37.05
N PHE A 700 -27.51 -12.45 -36.87
CA PHE A 700 -26.32 -12.31 -36.04
C PHE A 700 -26.70 -11.51 -34.80
N LYS A 701 -26.29 -11.97 -33.65
CA LYS A 701 -26.53 -11.28 -32.37
C LYS A 701 -25.25 -11.21 -31.58
N TYR A 702 -24.92 -10.02 -31.08
CA TYR A 702 -23.89 -9.81 -30.06
C TYR A 702 -24.58 -9.67 -28.70
N ILE A 703 -24.03 -10.33 -27.70
CA ILE A 703 -24.55 -10.36 -26.34
C ILE A 703 -23.44 -9.93 -25.39
N ASN A 704 -23.78 -9.06 -24.48
CA ASN A 704 -22.92 -8.69 -23.34
C ASN A 704 -23.77 -8.70 -22.07
N SER A 705 -23.29 -9.35 -21.01
CA SER A 705 -23.98 -9.36 -19.72
C SER A 705 -23.00 -9.13 -18.58
N LYS A 706 -23.49 -8.51 -17.51
CA LYS A 706 -22.85 -8.38 -16.22
C LYS A 706 -23.76 -8.96 -15.15
N SER A 707 -23.24 -9.88 -14.35
CA SER A 707 -23.95 -10.45 -13.21
C SER A 707 -23.10 -10.27 -11.96
N GLU A 708 -23.72 -9.84 -10.88
CA GLU A 708 -23.05 -9.54 -9.62
C GLU A 708 -23.81 -10.16 -8.45
N LEU A 709 -23.10 -10.79 -7.54
CA LEU A 709 -23.61 -11.30 -6.28
C LEU A 709 -22.74 -10.78 -5.15
N ASP A 710 -23.35 -10.05 -4.24
CA ASP A 710 -22.67 -9.55 -3.06
C ASP A 710 -22.24 -10.68 -2.11
N ALA A 711 -21.03 -10.56 -1.52
CA ALA A 711 -20.60 -11.46 -0.47
C ALA A 711 -21.39 -11.21 0.82
N ASN A 712 -21.64 -12.28 1.59
CA ASN A 712 -22.11 -12.17 2.96
C ASN A 712 -21.25 -13.03 3.89
N SER A 713 -21.59 -13.14 5.18
CA SER A 713 -20.81 -13.87 6.18
C SER A 713 -20.63 -15.38 5.88
N SER A 714 -21.46 -15.94 5.00
CA SER A 714 -21.47 -17.38 4.68
C SER A 714 -21.30 -17.67 3.19
N THR A 715 -21.15 -16.65 2.35
CA THR A 715 -21.23 -16.77 0.90
C THR A 715 -20.19 -15.89 0.23
N VAL A 716 -19.33 -16.49 -0.58
CA VAL A 716 -18.42 -15.77 -1.46
C VAL A 716 -19.21 -15.11 -2.58
N GLY A 717 -19.06 -13.81 -2.75
CA GLY A 717 -19.64 -13.05 -3.85
C GLY A 717 -18.86 -13.23 -5.14
N PHE A 718 -19.46 -12.79 -6.25
CA PHE A 718 -18.76 -12.80 -7.54
C PHE A 718 -19.24 -11.64 -8.44
N ASP A 719 -18.39 -11.25 -9.39
CA ASP A 719 -18.67 -10.40 -10.54
C ASP A 719 -18.40 -11.23 -11.80
N ARG A 720 -19.44 -11.49 -12.62
CA ARG A 720 -19.34 -12.21 -13.88
C ARG A 720 -19.59 -11.28 -15.04
N LYS A 721 -18.65 -11.22 -15.99
CA LYS A 721 -18.78 -10.48 -17.24
C LYS A 721 -18.76 -11.45 -18.40
N SER A 722 -19.84 -11.47 -19.15
CA SER A 722 -19.98 -12.36 -20.28
C SER A 722 -20.11 -11.57 -21.58
N SER A 723 -19.46 -12.06 -22.63
CA SER A 723 -19.60 -11.49 -23.98
C SER A 723 -19.59 -12.60 -25.03
N GLY A 724 -20.43 -12.47 -26.03
CA GLY A 724 -20.53 -13.51 -27.02
C GLY A 724 -21.27 -13.11 -28.31
N ILE A 725 -21.24 -14.02 -29.24
CA ILE A 725 -21.93 -13.92 -30.51
C ILE A 725 -22.87 -15.11 -30.72
N MET A 726 -23.97 -14.87 -31.37
CA MET A 726 -24.94 -15.89 -31.76
C MET A 726 -25.26 -15.74 -33.21
N VAL A 727 -25.35 -16.86 -33.93
CA VAL A 727 -25.81 -16.94 -35.32
C VAL A 727 -26.97 -17.91 -35.36
N GLY A 728 -28.08 -17.49 -35.96
CA GLY A 728 -29.27 -18.28 -36.15
C GLY A 728 -29.72 -18.29 -37.63
N TYR A 729 -30.27 -19.41 -38.06
CA TYR A 729 -30.88 -19.60 -39.35
C TYR A 729 -32.30 -20.15 -39.20
N ASN A 730 -33.26 -19.57 -39.92
CA ASN A 730 -34.63 -20.05 -39.99
C ASN A 730 -35.10 -20.33 -41.41
N ASN A 731 -35.94 -21.34 -41.51
CA ASN A 731 -36.62 -21.68 -42.79
C ASN A 731 -38.07 -22.12 -42.53
N ASN A 732 -39.01 -21.54 -43.26
CA ASN A 732 -40.42 -21.92 -43.25
C ASN A 732 -40.62 -23.13 -44.19
N LEU A 733 -40.73 -24.31 -43.65
CA LEU A 733 -41.01 -25.53 -44.44
C LEU A 733 -42.44 -25.57 -44.93
N SER A 734 -43.35 -24.89 -44.23
CA SER A 734 -44.75 -24.73 -44.58
C SER A 734 -45.36 -23.57 -43.83
N GLU A 735 -46.60 -23.19 -44.15
CA GLU A 735 -47.38 -22.15 -43.44
C GLU A 735 -47.51 -22.45 -41.91
N LYS A 736 -47.38 -23.72 -41.53
CA LYS A 736 -47.53 -24.17 -40.13
C LYS A 736 -46.24 -24.54 -39.45
N LEU A 737 -45.17 -24.85 -40.18
CA LEU A 737 -43.96 -25.37 -39.60
C LEU A 737 -42.74 -24.58 -40.06
N ARG A 738 -42.04 -24.02 -39.12
CA ARG A 738 -40.72 -23.41 -39.24
C ARG A 738 -39.71 -24.26 -38.52
N LEU A 739 -38.56 -24.49 -39.14
CA LEU A 739 -37.39 -25.09 -38.53
C LEU A 739 -36.23 -24.09 -38.51
N GLY A 740 -35.38 -24.22 -37.56
CA GLY A 740 -34.17 -23.44 -37.52
C GLY A 740 -33.05 -24.09 -36.74
N ALA A 741 -31.87 -23.51 -36.87
CA ALA A 741 -30.69 -23.93 -36.18
C ALA A 741 -29.91 -22.70 -35.70
N GLY A 742 -29.12 -22.87 -34.65
CA GLY A 742 -28.26 -21.79 -34.11
C GLY A 742 -26.98 -22.29 -33.55
N PHE A 743 -26.02 -21.40 -33.53
CA PHE A 743 -24.73 -21.58 -32.88
C PHE A 743 -24.37 -20.33 -32.07
N SER A 744 -23.82 -20.51 -30.90
CA SER A 744 -23.34 -19.43 -30.03
C SER A 744 -21.96 -19.73 -29.51
N TYR A 745 -21.16 -18.69 -29.43
CA TYR A 745 -19.87 -18.68 -28.73
C TYR A 745 -19.91 -17.55 -27.71
N MET A 746 -19.54 -17.86 -26.46
CA MET A 746 -19.52 -16.88 -25.37
C MET A 746 -18.34 -17.13 -24.42
N THR A 747 -17.73 -16.07 -23.96
CA THR A 747 -16.74 -16.09 -22.88
C THR A 747 -17.30 -15.37 -21.66
N SER A 748 -17.07 -15.94 -20.48
CA SER A 748 -17.50 -15.42 -19.19
C SER A 748 -16.31 -15.39 -18.24
N ASP A 749 -15.92 -14.21 -17.80
CA ASP A 749 -14.91 -14.01 -16.76
C ASP A 749 -15.65 -13.83 -15.43
N ILE A 750 -15.29 -14.63 -14.44
CA ILE A 750 -15.89 -14.65 -13.10
C ILE A 750 -14.81 -14.34 -12.09
N ASP A 751 -14.91 -13.19 -11.44
CA ASP A 751 -14.04 -12.76 -10.36
C ASP A 751 -14.76 -12.94 -9.02
N TYR A 752 -14.23 -13.77 -8.14
CA TYR A 752 -14.80 -14.01 -6.82
C TYR A 752 -14.21 -13.05 -5.78
N THR A 753 -14.99 -12.68 -4.78
CA THR A 753 -14.52 -11.86 -3.64
C THR A 753 -13.42 -12.53 -2.81
N SER A 754 -13.19 -13.83 -3.00
CA SER A 754 -12.07 -14.61 -2.47
C SER A 754 -10.77 -14.43 -3.25
N ASN A 755 -10.68 -13.49 -4.20
CA ASN A 755 -9.58 -13.34 -5.15
C ASN A 755 -9.37 -14.55 -6.09
N SER A 756 -10.27 -15.52 -6.07
CA SER A 756 -10.33 -16.61 -7.04
C SER A 756 -10.95 -16.12 -8.35
N LYS A 757 -10.61 -16.76 -9.44
CA LYS A 757 -11.11 -16.41 -10.78
C LYS A 757 -11.51 -17.65 -11.54
N ASN A 758 -12.52 -17.52 -12.36
CA ASN A 758 -12.89 -18.56 -13.31
C ASN A 758 -13.18 -17.95 -14.68
N LYS A 759 -12.72 -18.59 -15.73
CA LYS A 759 -13.02 -18.22 -17.09
C LYS A 759 -13.74 -19.37 -17.77
N VAL A 760 -14.97 -19.12 -18.22
CA VAL A 760 -15.78 -20.11 -18.91
C VAL A 760 -15.88 -19.73 -20.39
N THR A 761 -15.52 -20.65 -21.26
CA THR A 761 -15.72 -20.54 -22.70
C THR A 761 -16.81 -21.52 -23.14
N THR A 762 -17.88 -21.00 -23.69
CA THR A 762 -19.07 -21.75 -24.06
C THR A 762 -19.24 -21.82 -25.57
N TRP A 763 -19.38 -23.02 -26.11
CA TRP A 763 -19.83 -23.31 -27.47
C TRP A 763 -21.20 -23.98 -27.37
N ASN A 764 -22.22 -23.40 -28.00
CA ASN A 764 -23.57 -23.92 -27.95
C ASN A 764 -24.10 -24.10 -29.36
N ALA A 765 -24.61 -25.29 -29.67
CA ALA A 765 -25.29 -25.63 -30.90
C ALA A 765 -26.73 -26.00 -30.57
N ARG A 766 -27.68 -25.60 -31.43
CA ARG A 766 -29.09 -25.82 -31.19
C ARG A 766 -29.90 -26.00 -32.48
N GLY A 767 -31.00 -26.71 -32.34
CA GLY A 767 -32.01 -26.84 -33.37
C GLY A 767 -33.38 -26.60 -32.78
N TYR A 768 -34.27 -25.93 -33.52
CA TYR A 768 -35.59 -25.63 -33.05
C TYR A 768 -36.67 -25.85 -34.07
N SER A 769 -37.90 -26.03 -33.59
CA SER A 769 -39.13 -26.05 -34.37
C SER A 769 -40.14 -25.07 -33.78
N ASP A 770 -40.90 -24.40 -34.68
CA ASP A 770 -42.02 -23.55 -34.29
C ASP A 770 -43.22 -23.98 -35.13
N TYR A 771 -44.26 -24.53 -34.48
CA TYR A 771 -45.42 -25.10 -35.10
C TYR A 771 -46.67 -24.33 -34.72
N ASN A 772 -47.42 -23.91 -35.77
CA ASN A 772 -48.68 -23.19 -35.64
C ASN A 772 -49.85 -24.20 -35.47
N LEU A 773 -50.42 -24.26 -34.27
CA LEU A 773 -51.59 -25.05 -33.93
C LEU A 773 -52.93 -24.44 -34.36
N GLY A 774 -52.91 -23.23 -34.96
CA GLY A 774 -54.07 -22.44 -35.32
C GLY A 774 -54.56 -21.52 -34.20
N PHE A 775 -54.69 -22.02 -32.99
CA PHE A 775 -55.03 -21.18 -31.82
C PHE A 775 -53.84 -20.56 -31.10
N ALA A 776 -52.66 -21.17 -31.20
CA ALA A 776 -51.38 -20.72 -30.64
C ALA A 776 -50.22 -21.31 -31.43
N ASN A 777 -48.99 -20.87 -31.16
CA ASN A 777 -47.76 -21.50 -31.64
C ASN A 777 -47.07 -22.25 -30.52
N ILE A 778 -46.46 -23.38 -30.85
CA ILE A 778 -45.60 -24.15 -29.96
C ILE A 778 -44.18 -24.11 -30.50
N PHE A 779 -43.31 -23.59 -29.71
CA PHE A 779 -41.89 -23.50 -30.00
C PHE A 779 -41.15 -24.54 -29.14
N ASN A 780 -40.28 -25.33 -29.77
CA ASN A 780 -39.43 -26.29 -29.09
C ASN A 780 -37.98 -26.08 -29.56
N ASP A 781 -37.06 -25.98 -28.66
CA ASP A 781 -35.65 -25.78 -28.90
C ASP A 781 -34.84 -26.80 -28.10
N LEU A 782 -34.02 -27.58 -28.81
CA LEU A 782 -33.06 -28.50 -28.22
C LEU A 782 -31.67 -27.93 -28.43
N SER A 783 -30.92 -27.70 -27.32
CA SER A 783 -29.57 -27.16 -27.37
C SER A 783 -28.59 -28.03 -26.60
N PHE A 784 -27.35 -28.09 -27.10
CA PHE A 784 -26.21 -28.70 -26.46
C PHE A 784 -25.11 -27.70 -26.35
N ALA A 785 -24.54 -27.52 -25.14
CA ALA A 785 -23.42 -26.67 -24.94
C ALA A 785 -22.22 -27.45 -24.35
N TYR A 786 -21.04 -27.10 -24.83
CA TYR A 786 -19.75 -27.48 -24.27
C TYR A 786 -19.15 -26.24 -23.63
N ASN A 787 -18.85 -26.33 -22.33
CA ASN A 787 -18.29 -25.24 -21.54
C ASN A 787 -16.93 -25.68 -21.03
N GLN A 788 -15.88 -25.00 -21.43
CA GLN A 788 -14.53 -25.16 -20.89
C GLN A 788 -14.34 -24.14 -19.78
N SER A 789 -14.03 -24.60 -18.59
CA SER A 789 -13.79 -23.76 -17.40
C SER A 789 -12.32 -23.82 -17.00
N GLU A 790 -11.65 -22.66 -17.06
CA GLU A 790 -10.30 -22.44 -16.54
C GLU A 790 -10.42 -21.80 -15.16
N ASN A 791 -10.07 -22.51 -14.12
CA ASN A 791 -10.27 -22.10 -12.74
C ASN A 791 -8.94 -21.74 -12.09
N LYS A 792 -8.88 -20.57 -11.45
CA LYS A 792 -7.75 -20.08 -10.68
C LYS A 792 -8.23 -19.76 -9.27
N ARG A 793 -8.01 -20.69 -8.38
CA ARG A 793 -8.48 -20.59 -6.99
C ARG A 793 -7.37 -20.05 -6.09
N MET A 794 -7.68 -19.05 -5.29
CA MET A 794 -6.83 -18.62 -4.18
C MET A 794 -7.06 -19.55 -3.00
N ALA A 795 -6.12 -20.46 -2.73
CA ALA A 795 -6.22 -21.47 -1.68
C ALA A 795 -5.70 -20.99 -0.32
N ASP A 796 -5.00 -19.86 -0.26
CA ASP A 796 -4.50 -19.27 0.96
C ASP A 796 -4.44 -17.73 0.82
N GLN A 797 -5.47 -17.04 1.26
CA GLN A 797 -5.53 -15.59 1.26
C GLN A 797 -4.62 -14.96 2.32
N LEU A 798 -4.37 -15.67 3.41
CA LEU A 798 -3.58 -15.15 4.53
C LEU A 798 -2.09 -15.08 4.22
N SER A 799 -1.61 -15.96 3.33
CA SER A 799 -0.19 -16.01 2.93
C SER A 799 0.07 -15.57 1.50
N TYR A 800 -0.95 -15.35 0.67
CA TYR A 800 -0.86 -15.01 -0.77
C TYR A 800 -0.02 -15.97 -1.63
N THR A 801 0.22 -17.20 -1.14
CA THR A 801 1.15 -18.16 -1.79
C THR A 801 0.45 -19.31 -2.49
N GLY A 802 -0.86 -19.32 -2.56
CA GLY A 802 -1.64 -20.50 -2.86
C GLY A 802 -2.53 -20.44 -4.11
N MET A 803 -2.13 -19.78 -5.20
CA MET A 803 -2.92 -19.87 -6.44
C MET A 803 -2.88 -21.30 -6.98
N LYS A 804 -4.05 -21.92 -7.14
CA LYS A 804 -4.26 -23.24 -7.74
C LYS A 804 -4.98 -23.11 -9.06
N GLU A 805 -4.51 -23.83 -10.05
CA GLU A 805 -5.11 -23.83 -11.39
C GLU A 805 -5.69 -25.18 -11.70
N SER A 806 -6.84 -25.20 -12.32
CA SER A 806 -7.48 -26.42 -12.82
C SER A 806 -8.39 -26.11 -14.01
N ASP A 807 -8.47 -27.08 -14.91
CA ASP A 807 -9.40 -27.03 -16.04
C ASP A 807 -10.47 -28.10 -15.84
N THR A 808 -11.69 -27.81 -16.25
CA THR A 808 -12.77 -28.79 -16.28
C THR A 808 -13.74 -28.54 -17.42
N ASP A 809 -14.27 -29.61 -17.96
CA ASP A 809 -15.30 -29.58 -18.98
C ASP A 809 -16.67 -29.75 -18.36
N VAL A 810 -17.59 -28.89 -18.76
CA VAL A 810 -19.00 -28.96 -18.34
C VAL A 810 -19.90 -29.00 -19.57
N TYR A 811 -20.76 -29.96 -19.62
CA TYR A 811 -21.68 -30.14 -20.73
C TYR A 811 -23.10 -29.83 -20.29
N THR A 812 -23.89 -29.24 -21.20
CA THR A 812 -25.25 -28.85 -20.90
C THR A 812 -26.16 -29.32 -22.04
N LEU A 813 -27.24 -29.97 -21.70
CA LEU A 813 -28.33 -30.32 -22.62
C LEU A 813 -29.60 -29.61 -22.15
N SER A 814 -30.18 -28.75 -23.02
CA SER A 814 -31.41 -28.04 -22.67
C SER A 814 -32.53 -28.33 -23.69
N LEU A 815 -33.73 -28.50 -23.18
CA LEU A 815 -34.99 -28.58 -23.96
C LEU A 815 -35.88 -27.42 -23.51
N ASN A 816 -36.05 -26.44 -24.37
CA ASN A 816 -36.82 -25.23 -24.06
C ASN A 816 -38.12 -25.27 -24.87
N ASN A 817 -39.26 -25.09 -24.21
CA ASN A 817 -40.57 -25.10 -24.85
C ASN A 817 -41.32 -23.83 -24.53
N SER A 818 -42.02 -23.28 -25.51
CA SER A 818 -42.85 -22.11 -25.32
C SER A 818 -44.15 -22.23 -26.10
N LEU A 819 -45.25 -22.06 -25.38
CA LEU A 819 -46.58 -21.90 -25.99
C LEU A 819 -46.87 -20.40 -26.02
N TYR A 820 -47.10 -19.81 -27.22
CA TYR A 820 -47.26 -18.40 -27.31
C TYR A 820 -48.29 -18.03 -28.40
N LYS A 821 -48.86 -16.82 -28.31
CA LYS A 821 -49.80 -16.31 -29.30
C LYS A 821 -49.58 -14.81 -29.53
N GLU A 822 -49.63 -14.43 -30.81
CA GLU A 822 -49.52 -13.05 -31.18
C GLU A 822 -50.92 -12.41 -31.26
N TYR A 823 -51.11 -11.28 -30.56
CA TYR A 823 -52.31 -10.43 -30.60
C TYR A 823 -51.95 -9.06 -31.15
N LYS A 824 -52.60 -8.70 -32.27
CA LYS A 824 -52.42 -7.40 -32.90
C LYS A 824 -53.55 -6.46 -32.50
N PHE A 825 -53.20 -5.30 -31.97
CA PHE A 825 -54.12 -4.23 -31.63
C PHE A 825 -53.93 -3.03 -32.58
N GLY A 826 -54.73 -3.05 -33.68
CA GLY A 826 -54.51 -2.17 -34.80
C GLY A 826 -53.17 -2.41 -35.48
N ASP A 827 -52.66 -1.37 -36.14
CA ASP A 827 -51.37 -1.46 -36.90
C ASP A 827 -50.14 -1.12 -36.05
N LYS A 828 -50.34 -0.73 -34.79
CA LYS A 828 -49.24 -0.17 -33.99
C LYS A 828 -48.78 -1.10 -32.88
N LEU A 829 -49.63 -1.85 -32.24
CA LEU A 829 -49.26 -2.64 -31.04
C LEU A 829 -49.45 -4.13 -31.32
N THR A 830 -48.42 -4.89 -31.04
CA THR A 830 -48.46 -6.35 -31.01
C THR A 830 -48.04 -6.80 -29.60
N LEU A 831 -48.83 -7.70 -28.99
CA LEU A 831 -48.52 -8.36 -27.74
C LEU A 831 -48.40 -9.87 -27.94
N VAL A 832 -47.42 -10.48 -27.29
CA VAL A 832 -47.10 -11.90 -27.44
C VAL A 832 -46.99 -12.55 -26.02
N PRO A 833 -48.14 -12.89 -25.41
CA PRO A 833 -48.09 -13.69 -24.19
C PRO A 833 -47.51 -15.07 -24.45
N SER A 834 -46.77 -15.62 -23.50
CA SER A 834 -46.15 -16.93 -23.58
C SER A 834 -46.15 -17.66 -22.23
N LEU A 835 -46.24 -19.00 -22.34
CA LEU A 835 -45.95 -19.95 -21.23
C LEU A 835 -44.74 -20.76 -21.62
N ASN A 836 -43.76 -20.83 -20.74
CA ASN A 836 -42.48 -21.49 -20.97
C ASN A 836 -42.29 -22.68 -20.02
N LEU A 837 -41.78 -23.79 -20.54
CA LEU A 837 -41.39 -24.96 -19.76
C LEU A 837 -40.05 -25.44 -20.29
N ASP A 838 -39.01 -25.24 -19.48
CA ASP A 838 -37.64 -25.47 -19.87
C ASP A 838 -37.00 -26.54 -18.96
N PHE A 839 -36.18 -27.41 -19.54
CA PHE A 839 -35.44 -28.42 -18.86
C PHE A 839 -33.95 -28.28 -19.20
N THR A 840 -33.09 -28.31 -18.21
CA THR A 840 -31.63 -28.21 -18.40
C THR A 840 -30.96 -29.28 -17.58
N TYR A 841 -30.18 -30.12 -18.25
CA TYR A 841 -29.32 -31.11 -17.63
C TYR A 841 -27.86 -30.74 -17.81
N ILE A 842 -27.12 -30.74 -16.71
CA ILE A 842 -25.70 -30.33 -16.65
C ILE A 842 -24.91 -31.52 -16.12
N TRP A 843 -23.80 -31.84 -16.77
CA TRP A 843 -22.80 -32.77 -16.20
C TRP A 843 -21.42 -32.15 -16.31
N GLN A 844 -20.73 -32.14 -15.19
CA GLN A 844 -19.40 -31.61 -15.00
C GLN A 844 -18.41 -32.73 -14.81
N ASP A 845 -17.29 -32.71 -15.52
CA ASP A 845 -16.18 -33.64 -15.32
C ASP A 845 -15.47 -33.38 -13.98
N ALA A 846 -14.65 -34.33 -13.58
CA ALA A 846 -13.87 -34.23 -12.33
C ALA A 846 -12.86 -33.06 -12.43
N ILE A 847 -12.66 -32.40 -11.29
CA ILE A 847 -11.65 -31.35 -11.13
C ILE A 847 -10.47 -31.91 -10.33
N LYS A 848 -9.27 -31.53 -10.69
CA LYS A 848 -8.06 -31.86 -9.92
C LYS A 848 -7.09 -30.68 -9.94
N GLU A 849 -6.70 -30.26 -8.77
CA GLU A 849 -5.63 -29.29 -8.55
C GLU A 849 -4.39 -29.97 -7.99
N ASP A 850 -3.22 -29.42 -8.22
CA ASP A 850 -1.95 -29.97 -7.75
C ASP A 850 -1.49 -29.34 -6.41
N GLY A 851 -0.67 -30.10 -5.65
CA GLY A 851 -0.06 -29.69 -4.38
C GLY A 851 -0.94 -29.96 -3.15
N ALA A 852 -0.36 -29.85 -1.96
CA ALA A 852 -0.97 -30.23 -0.67
C ALA A 852 -2.33 -29.57 -0.38
N ILE A 853 -2.45 -28.28 -0.70
CA ILE A 853 -3.69 -27.50 -0.58
C ILE A 853 -4.51 -27.49 -1.89
N GLY A 854 -4.19 -28.37 -2.82
CA GLY A 854 -4.99 -28.61 -4.02
C GLY A 854 -6.31 -29.27 -3.63
N ALA A 855 -7.39 -28.93 -4.33
CA ALA A 855 -8.68 -29.57 -4.18
C ALA A 855 -8.97 -30.52 -5.36
N SER A 856 -9.67 -31.58 -5.10
CA SER A 856 -10.20 -32.49 -6.13
C SER A 856 -11.70 -32.64 -5.95
N ALA A 857 -12.43 -32.64 -7.06
CA ALA A 857 -13.87 -32.88 -7.09
C ALA A 857 -14.18 -34.02 -8.05
N LYS A 858 -15.06 -34.91 -7.66
CA LYS A 858 -15.61 -35.94 -8.57
C LYS A 858 -16.60 -35.31 -9.54
N LYS A 859 -16.92 -36.05 -10.60
CA LYS A 859 -18.01 -35.72 -11.52
C LYS A 859 -19.30 -35.45 -10.76
N VAL A 860 -20.04 -34.45 -11.22
CA VAL A 860 -21.31 -34.09 -10.63
C VAL A 860 -22.34 -33.78 -11.71
N GLU A 861 -23.62 -34.08 -11.42
CA GLU A 861 -24.73 -33.86 -12.30
C GLU A 861 -25.78 -32.95 -11.64
N ALA A 862 -26.48 -32.16 -12.46
CA ALA A 862 -27.56 -31.32 -12.00
C ALA A 862 -28.67 -31.26 -13.07
N PHE A 863 -29.92 -31.28 -12.61
CA PHE A 863 -31.10 -31.18 -13.45
C PHE A 863 -32.04 -30.08 -12.95
N TYR A 864 -32.41 -29.19 -13.85
CA TYR A 864 -33.29 -28.07 -13.58
C TYR A 864 -34.51 -28.14 -14.46
N GLY A 865 -35.68 -27.88 -13.88
CA GLY A 865 -36.93 -27.73 -14.62
C GLY A 865 -37.60 -26.40 -14.27
N THR A 866 -37.77 -25.50 -15.21
CA THR A 866 -38.24 -24.14 -15.00
C THR A 866 -39.60 -23.91 -15.68
N LEU A 867 -40.56 -23.38 -14.95
CA LEU A 867 -41.87 -22.96 -15.44
C LEU A 867 -41.90 -21.43 -15.49
N GLY A 868 -42.25 -20.82 -16.62
CA GLY A 868 -42.31 -19.40 -16.77
C GLY A 868 -43.53 -18.88 -17.54
N ALA A 869 -43.82 -17.61 -17.38
CA ALA A 869 -44.83 -16.90 -18.12
C ALA A 869 -44.36 -15.49 -18.45
N GLY A 870 -44.60 -15.02 -19.64
CA GLY A 870 -44.15 -13.71 -20.07
C GLY A 870 -45.09 -13.04 -21.05
N VAL A 871 -44.85 -11.76 -21.31
CA VAL A 871 -45.52 -10.97 -22.32
C VAL A 871 -44.48 -10.09 -23.02
N ASP A 872 -44.24 -10.34 -24.28
CA ASP A 872 -43.44 -9.47 -25.13
C ASP A 872 -44.35 -8.47 -25.86
N GLY A 873 -43.89 -7.25 -26.07
CA GLY A 873 -44.62 -6.20 -26.76
C GLY A 873 -43.77 -5.55 -27.86
N LYS A 874 -44.42 -5.21 -28.98
CA LYS A 874 -43.83 -4.45 -30.06
C LYS A 874 -44.75 -3.30 -30.37
N TYR A 875 -44.26 -2.08 -30.27
CA TYR A 875 -45.02 -0.86 -30.63
C TYR A 875 -44.33 -0.12 -31.76
N ASN A 876 -45.06 0.07 -32.86
CA ASN A 876 -44.57 0.82 -34.01
C ASN A 876 -44.56 2.33 -33.73
N LEU A 877 -43.34 2.87 -33.57
CA LEU A 877 -43.11 4.30 -33.31
C LEU A 877 -43.22 5.14 -34.59
N LEU A 878 -42.66 4.62 -35.69
CA LEU A 878 -42.57 5.34 -36.94
C LEU A 878 -42.60 4.36 -38.12
N THR A 879 -43.42 4.62 -39.09
CA THR A 879 -43.47 3.94 -40.37
C THR A 879 -43.19 4.93 -41.49
N LEU A 880 -42.18 4.68 -42.30
CA LEU A 880 -41.81 5.37 -43.51
C LEU A 880 -42.01 4.41 -44.70
N GLU A 881 -41.91 4.89 -45.94
CA GLU A 881 -42.14 4.11 -47.13
C GLU A 881 -41.37 2.79 -47.19
N ASN A 882 -40.12 2.79 -46.75
CA ASN A 882 -39.24 1.62 -46.81
C ASN A 882 -38.68 1.21 -45.44
N SER A 883 -39.17 1.77 -44.33
CA SER A 883 -38.62 1.46 -43.00
C SER A 883 -39.62 1.60 -41.86
N LYS A 884 -39.39 0.83 -40.80
CA LYS A 884 -40.18 0.87 -39.56
C LYS A 884 -39.25 0.95 -38.38
N LEU A 885 -39.59 1.80 -37.43
CA LEU A 885 -38.93 1.86 -36.14
C LEU A 885 -39.92 1.38 -35.08
N ASN A 886 -39.56 0.34 -34.38
CA ASN A 886 -40.38 -0.26 -33.35
C ASN A 886 -39.71 -0.14 -31.98
N LEU A 887 -40.50 0.17 -30.95
CA LEU A 887 -40.16 -0.04 -29.55
C LEU A 887 -40.53 -1.49 -29.23
N VAL A 888 -39.60 -2.22 -28.66
CA VAL A 888 -39.80 -3.58 -28.16
C VAL A 888 -39.57 -3.62 -26.66
N GLY A 889 -40.29 -4.47 -25.97
CA GLY A 889 -40.13 -4.66 -24.55
C GLY A 889 -40.90 -5.86 -24.02
N GLY A 890 -40.57 -6.36 -22.88
CA GLY A 890 -41.22 -7.52 -22.30
C GLY A 890 -41.03 -7.63 -20.82
N ILE A 891 -41.83 -8.49 -20.23
CA ILE A 891 -41.73 -8.94 -18.86
C ILE A 891 -41.86 -10.45 -18.85
N ASP A 892 -40.89 -11.15 -18.27
CA ASP A 892 -40.89 -12.58 -18.15
C ASP A 892 -40.64 -12.97 -16.68
N TYR A 893 -41.51 -13.80 -16.11
CA TYR A 893 -41.35 -14.39 -14.82
C TYR A 893 -41.13 -15.89 -14.97
N ALA A 894 -40.14 -16.43 -14.29
CA ALA A 894 -39.84 -17.86 -14.27
C ALA A 894 -39.54 -18.35 -12.83
N TYR A 895 -39.85 -19.63 -12.60
CA TYR A 895 -39.61 -20.29 -11.34
C TYR A 895 -39.11 -21.72 -11.58
N ASP A 896 -38.05 -22.13 -10.90
CA ASP A 896 -37.52 -23.49 -10.96
C ASP A 896 -38.39 -24.42 -10.11
N ILE A 897 -39.19 -25.24 -10.80
CA ILE A 897 -40.09 -26.20 -10.17
C ILE A 897 -39.39 -27.54 -9.87
N ILE A 898 -38.26 -27.80 -10.54
CA ILE A 898 -37.41 -29.00 -10.33
C ILE A 898 -36.00 -28.48 -10.18
N ARG A 899 -35.32 -28.92 -9.12
CA ARG A 899 -33.89 -28.85 -8.89
C ARG A 899 -33.42 -30.13 -8.28
N GLU A 900 -32.83 -30.96 -9.08
CA GLU A 900 -32.18 -32.20 -8.65
C GLU A 900 -30.68 -32.03 -8.87
N THR A 901 -29.92 -31.93 -7.79
CA THR A 901 -28.48 -31.77 -7.82
C THR A 901 -27.82 -32.83 -6.96
N ASP A 902 -26.78 -33.44 -7.49
CA ASP A 902 -25.97 -34.38 -6.72
C ASP A 902 -25.10 -33.62 -5.71
N ASP A 903 -24.78 -34.24 -4.57
CA ASP A 903 -23.74 -33.77 -3.69
C ASP A 903 -22.39 -33.88 -4.40
N MET A 904 -21.59 -32.84 -4.37
CA MET A 904 -20.23 -32.86 -4.89
C MET A 904 -19.33 -33.60 -3.91
N SER A 905 -18.60 -34.58 -4.38
CA SER A 905 -17.56 -35.23 -3.57
C SER A 905 -16.26 -34.47 -3.72
N LEU A 906 -15.85 -33.79 -2.64
CA LEU A 906 -14.64 -32.99 -2.55
C LEU A 906 -13.55 -33.71 -1.76
N GLN A 907 -12.30 -33.41 -2.06
CA GLN A 907 -11.11 -33.88 -1.35
C GLN A 907 -10.06 -32.77 -1.31
N VAL A 908 -9.43 -32.57 -0.17
CA VAL A 908 -8.18 -31.80 -0.08
C VAL A 908 -7.01 -32.75 -0.30
N SER A 909 -6.11 -32.46 -1.20
CA SER A 909 -5.08 -33.42 -1.68
C SER A 909 -4.19 -34.02 -0.59
N ALA A 910 -3.95 -33.29 0.50
CA ALA A 910 -3.21 -33.80 1.65
C ALA A 910 -3.96 -34.86 2.48
N PHE A 911 -5.26 -35.09 2.21
CA PHE A 911 -6.11 -36.04 2.93
C PHE A 911 -6.72 -37.04 1.96
N ASP A 912 -6.61 -38.34 2.25
CA ASP A 912 -7.09 -39.38 1.34
C ASP A 912 -8.62 -39.43 1.15
N PRO A 913 -9.47 -39.27 2.18
CA PRO A 913 -10.91 -39.43 2.02
C PRO A 913 -11.57 -38.26 1.27
N TYR A 914 -12.56 -38.61 0.43
CA TYR A 914 -13.53 -37.64 -0.07
C TYR A 914 -14.62 -37.40 0.98
N TYR A 915 -15.17 -36.20 1.00
CA TYR A 915 -16.36 -35.82 1.77
C TYR A 915 -17.41 -35.21 0.84
N LYS A 916 -18.63 -35.12 1.26
CA LYS A 916 -19.73 -34.62 0.46
C LYS A 916 -20.08 -33.17 0.81
N GLU A 917 -20.28 -32.37 -0.21
CA GLU A 917 -20.80 -31.00 -0.10
C GLU A 917 -21.96 -30.78 -1.08
N ASN A 918 -22.97 -30.05 -0.63
CA ASN A 918 -24.06 -29.65 -1.50
C ASN A 918 -23.57 -28.67 -2.56
N LEU A 919 -24.07 -28.80 -3.77
CA LEU A 919 -23.90 -27.77 -4.78
C LEU A 919 -24.53 -26.48 -4.28
N ARG A 920 -23.84 -25.38 -4.54
CA ARG A 920 -24.38 -24.07 -4.23
C ARG A 920 -25.55 -23.78 -5.17
N GLU A 921 -26.70 -23.50 -4.59
CA GLU A 921 -27.86 -23.05 -5.33
C GLU A 921 -27.85 -21.51 -5.43
N LEU A 922 -28.07 -21.01 -6.63
CA LEU A 922 -28.45 -19.61 -6.88
C LEU A 922 -30.00 -19.52 -6.81
N ASP A 923 -30.56 -18.38 -7.14
CA ASP A 923 -32.00 -18.13 -7.00
C ASP A 923 -32.91 -19.11 -7.76
N LYS A 924 -34.13 -19.26 -7.24
CA LYS A 924 -35.18 -20.06 -7.88
C LYS A 924 -36.20 -19.24 -8.68
N LYS A 925 -36.13 -17.90 -8.51
CA LYS A 925 -37.12 -16.96 -9.09
C LYS A 925 -36.40 -15.98 -9.98
N TYR A 926 -36.96 -15.72 -11.11
CA TYR A 926 -36.40 -14.83 -12.10
C TYR A 926 -37.50 -13.91 -12.64
N LEU A 927 -37.25 -12.60 -12.65
CA LEU A 927 -38.11 -11.60 -13.28
C LEU A 927 -37.28 -10.73 -14.18
N ASP A 928 -37.40 -10.95 -15.47
CA ASP A 928 -36.71 -10.20 -16.50
C ASP A 928 -37.61 -9.07 -17.04
N LEU A 929 -37.09 -7.86 -17.00
CA LEU A 929 -37.64 -6.73 -17.72
C LEU A 929 -36.72 -6.39 -18.89
N ASN A 930 -37.30 -6.26 -20.09
CA ASN A 930 -36.53 -5.90 -21.25
C ASN A 930 -37.15 -4.71 -22.00
N VAL A 931 -36.28 -3.89 -22.61
CA VAL A 931 -36.64 -2.77 -23.45
C VAL A 931 -35.64 -2.60 -24.58
N GLY A 932 -36.12 -2.21 -25.77
CA GLY A 932 -35.23 -2.08 -26.92
C GLY A 932 -35.85 -1.32 -28.05
N LEU A 933 -35.05 -1.09 -29.08
CA LEU A 933 -35.46 -0.53 -30.36
C LEU A 933 -35.12 -1.50 -31.49
N ASN A 934 -36.04 -1.67 -32.44
CA ASN A 934 -35.82 -2.48 -33.61
C ASN A 934 -36.12 -1.64 -34.85
N TYR A 935 -35.12 -1.47 -35.72
CA TYR A 935 -35.28 -0.78 -37.02
C TYR A 935 -35.31 -1.80 -38.15
N GLU A 936 -36.39 -1.79 -38.94
CA GLU A 936 -36.58 -2.65 -40.09
C GLU A 936 -36.46 -1.83 -41.38
N TYR A 937 -35.73 -2.35 -42.37
CA TYR A 937 -35.55 -1.71 -43.67
C TYR A 937 -35.89 -2.64 -44.82
N LYS A 938 -36.80 -2.20 -45.71
CA LYS A 938 -37.28 -2.93 -46.89
C LYS A 938 -37.80 -4.35 -46.62
N ASP A 939 -38.34 -4.56 -45.41
CA ASP A 939 -38.78 -5.86 -44.89
C ASP A 939 -37.71 -6.99 -44.95
N SER A 940 -36.49 -6.68 -45.47
CA SER A 940 -35.39 -7.63 -45.64
C SER A 940 -34.29 -7.51 -44.56
N TYR A 941 -34.15 -6.36 -43.98
CA TYR A 941 -33.09 -6.12 -42.98
C TYR A 941 -33.69 -5.59 -41.69
N SER A 942 -33.16 -6.04 -40.55
CA SER A 942 -33.45 -5.38 -39.28
C SER A 942 -32.24 -5.28 -38.43
N VAL A 943 -32.17 -4.21 -37.62
CA VAL A 943 -31.16 -3.99 -36.58
C VAL A 943 -31.89 -3.74 -35.26
N GLY A 944 -31.59 -4.52 -34.26
CA GLY A 944 -32.19 -4.40 -32.95
C GLY A 944 -31.11 -4.07 -31.88
N VAL A 945 -31.52 -3.30 -30.88
CA VAL A 945 -30.75 -3.07 -29.63
C VAL A 945 -31.69 -3.32 -28.48
N LYS A 946 -31.28 -4.15 -27.53
CA LYS A 946 -32.11 -4.58 -26.41
C LYS A 946 -31.31 -4.58 -25.12
N TYR A 947 -31.91 -4.04 -24.08
CA TYR A 947 -31.40 -4.14 -22.69
C TYR A 947 -32.38 -4.99 -21.87
N THR A 948 -31.86 -5.88 -21.06
CA THR A 948 -32.62 -6.73 -20.13
C THR A 948 -32.04 -6.60 -18.73
N LYS A 949 -32.91 -6.39 -17.75
CA LYS A 949 -32.58 -6.36 -16.33
C LYS A 949 -33.35 -7.46 -15.61
N GLU A 950 -32.66 -8.26 -14.82
CA GLU A 950 -33.25 -9.20 -13.88
C GLU A 950 -33.49 -8.52 -12.54
N LEU A 951 -34.70 -8.61 -11.96
CA LEU A 951 -35.17 -7.78 -10.86
C LEU A 951 -35.44 -8.50 -9.54
N ILE A 952 -35.67 -9.78 -9.53
CA ILE A 952 -36.05 -10.53 -8.31
C ILE A 952 -35.05 -11.67 -8.14
N ASN A 953 -33.83 -11.26 -7.72
CA ASN A 953 -32.76 -12.21 -7.58
C ASN A 953 -31.71 -11.65 -6.63
N ASP A 954 -30.99 -12.51 -5.89
CA ASP A 954 -29.80 -12.12 -5.16
C ASP A 954 -28.64 -11.84 -6.13
N VAL A 955 -28.68 -12.41 -7.33
CA VAL A 955 -27.75 -12.12 -8.43
C VAL A 955 -28.30 -10.98 -9.28
N ASP A 956 -27.69 -9.83 -9.22
CA ASP A 956 -27.99 -8.72 -10.10
C ASP A 956 -27.48 -9.02 -11.51
N ASN A 957 -28.36 -9.03 -12.52
CA ASN A 957 -27.99 -9.40 -13.89
C ASN A 957 -28.48 -8.36 -14.90
N ASP A 958 -27.54 -7.74 -15.60
CA ASP A 958 -27.76 -6.76 -16.66
C ASP A 958 -27.27 -7.33 -17.99
N GLN A 959 -28.12 -7.29 -19.02
CA GLN A 959 -27.77 -7.78 -20.35
C GLN A 959 -28.00 -6.71 -21.40
N PHE A 960 -27.09 -6.63 -22.37
CA PHE A 960 -27.18 -5.79 -23.54
C PHE A 960 -26.97 -6.64 -24.79
N ALA A 961 -27.87 -6.53 -25.75
CA ALA A 961 -27.79 -7.27 -27.00
C ALA A 961 -27.99 -6.35 -28.22
N VAL A 962 -27.24 -6.66 -29.26
CA VAL A 962 -27.40 -6.03 -30.59
C VAL A 962 -27.60 -7.14 -31.62
N ASP A 963 -28.69 -7.08 -32.37
CA ASP A 963 -28.95 -8.05 -33.43
C ASP A 963 -29.02 -7.40 -34.80
N PHE A 964 -28.59 -8.17 -35.78
CA PHE A 964 -28.76 -7.87 -37.19
C PHE A 964 -29.42 -9.08 -37.86
N THR A 965 -30.57 -8.83 -38.55
CA THR A 965 -31.31 -9.88 -39.27
C THR A 965 -31.31 -9.56 -40.77
N TYR A 966 -31.02 -10.59 -41.55
CA TYR A 966 -31.23 -10.59 -42.99
C TYR A 966 -32.31 -11.62 -43.36
N LYS A 967 -33.40 -11.14 -43.97
CA LYS A 967 -34.54 -11.93 -44.45
C LYS A 967 -34.44 -12.08 -45.95
N PHE A 968 -34.60 -13.27 -46.47
CA PHE A 968 -34.53 -13.55 -47.92
C PHE A 968 -35.79 -14.27 -48.46
#